data_1b7553ef29452b27b1e71b24e84ed571
#
_entry.id   1b7553ef29452b27b1e71b24e84ed571
#
_cell.length_a   1.000
_cell.length_b   1.000
_cell.length_c   1.000
_cell.angle_alpha   90.00
_cell.angle_beta   90.00
_cell.angle_gamma   90.00
#
_symmetry.space_group_name_H-M   'P 1'
#
loop_
_entity.id
_entity.type
_entity.pdbx_description
1 polymer ?
#
loop_
_entity_poly.entity_id
_entity_poly.type
_entity_poly.pdbx_seq_one_letter_code
_entity_poly.pdbx_strand_id
1 'polypeptide(L)'
;VVGSAERGGYAVRRILTILDLFRVDTSNPDLMQAQMRALHNHVPLLYLILAINSTAVAVTHLGVAPNWITVYPLVGLLSVCALRLGLWLRRRQRPLDAQATPAKLRATIALAGLLAASFMAWGVALLRYGDAYAQAHVLFYVGNTMIACAFCLAHLRAASLLVMAIVVVPFCLYVGYLDNHVMRAIALNLLVVSGALAFVLLTYHRDFTRLIGQQVELERLSRDNLRLANIDTLTGLPNRRSFFTSLEAATQAAEARGDGFVVGLVDLDGFKPVNDAHGHGAGDAVLQETAGRLQAVLGDSGVVARLGGDEFGLILSSAHGATALAKTGEALCGALAAPFRLPNGGSAQIAASIGFASCPEAGYKSAILVERADYALYYAKANSRGSAVLFTEEHERLLRTQSVIEQALRHADLAREMSLVYQPIVDVRSGRTIAFEALARWKSPELGQISPAVFVPIAERSGLITRITAVLFGQALAAARAWPDSIALSFNLSMADIASPQAAANIVATVKASGLAPGRVVLEATETALIQDVDQAQKVLRTLRANGIAIALDDFGTGYSSLSYVHRLPLDKLKIDRSFISEITTDPASRDIVTSILALARNLKLCCVVEGIETAEQARLLESLGCVQMQGYHFHRPMGFSDTLDYLDAEVARAPHRVQAVA
;
A
#
# COMPACT_ATOMS: atom_id res chain seq x y z
N VAL A 1 44.54 -49.95 -19.04
CA VAL A 1 44.28 -48.95 -20.10
C VAL A 1 43.36 -47.82 -19.62
N VAL A 2 42.63 -47.99 -18.48
CA VAL A 2 41.70 -46.97 -17.96
C VAL A 2 42.40 -45.85 -17.14
N GLY A 3 43.61 -46.10 -16.62
CA GLY A 3 44.33 -45.14 -15.75
C GLY A 3 45.08 -44.00 -16.47
N SER A 4 45.25 -44.04 -17.79
CA SER A 4 46.01 -43.03 -18.55
C SER A 4 45.13 -41.87 -19.06
N ALA A 5 43.85 -42.13 -19.34
CA ALA A 5 42.91 -41.10 -19.81
C ALA A 5 42.48 -40.11 -18.70
N GLU A 6 42.32 -40.59 -17.43
CA GLU A 6 42.00 -39.73 -16.30
C GLU A 6 43.15 -38.80 -15.91
N ARG A 7 44.40 -39.28 -15.98
CA ARG A 7 45.58 -38.42 -15.70
C ARG A 7 45.80 -37.34 -16.76
N GLY A 8 45.46 -37.62 -18.03
CA GLY A 8 45.50 -36.61 -19.10
C GLY A 8 44.43 -35.51 -18.92
N GLY A 9 43.21 -35.89 -18.51
CA GLY A 9 42.13 -34.94 -18.24
C GLY A 9 42.42 -34.03 -17.03
N TYR A 10 43.08 -34.56 -16.01
CA TYR A 10 43.45 -33.78 -14.82
C TYR A 10 44.61 -32.79 -15.11
N ALA A 11 45.59 -33.19 -15.91
CA ALA A 11 46.70 -32.31 -16.33
C ALA A 11 46.18 -31.19 -17.25
N VAL A 12 45.29 -31.46 -18.21
CA VAL A 12 44.68 -30.47 -19.10
C VAL A 12 43.81 -29.50 -18.31
N ARG A 13 42.98 -29.92 -17.35
CA ARG A 13 42.23 -29.04 -16.46
C ARG A 13 43.13 -28.14 -15.63
N ARG A 14 44.23 -28.64 -15.07
CA ARG A 14 45.20 -27.82 -14.32
C ARG A 14 45.88 -26.77 -15.22
N ILE A 15 46.26 -27.12 -16.42
CA ILE A 15 46.87 -26.19 -17.38
C ILE A 15 45.89 -25.12 -17.77
N LEU A 16 44.62 -25.45 -18.05
CA LEU A 16 43.55 -24.47 -18.33
C LEU A 16 43.31 -23.53 -17.16
N THR A 17 43.31 -24.04 -15.92
CA THR A 17 43.17 -23.22 -14.70
C THR A 17 44.36 -22.26 -14.52
N ILE A 18 45.57 -22.66 -14.90
CA ILE A 18 46.76 -21.78 -14.86
C ILE A 18 46.69 -20.71 -15.94
N LEU A 19 46.26 -21.07 -17.15
CA LEU A 19 46.12 -20.10 -18.25
C LEU A 19 45.03 -19.04 -17.95
N ASP A 20 43.99 -19.41 -17.21
CA ASP A 20 42.95 -18.45 -16.78
C ASP A 20 43.45 -17.40 -15.77
N LEU A 21 44.54 -17.67 -15.07
CA LEU A 21 45.22 -16.68 -14.20
C LEU A 21 45.76 -15.50 -14.99
N PHE A 22 46.10 -15.69 -16.24
CA PHE A 22 46.68 -14.66 -17.13
C PHE A 22 45.65 -13.98 -18.02
N ARG A 23 44.34 -14.27 -17.85
CA ARG A 23 43.26 -13.65 -18.60
C ARG A 23 42.49 -12.63 -17.81
N VAL A 24 41.90 -11.66 -18.52
CA VAL A 24 40.95 -10.73 -17.94
C VAL A 24 39.62 -11.46 -17.74
N ASP A 25 39.08 -11.40 -16.55
CA ASP A 25 37.75 -11.88 -16.29
C ASP A 25 36.73 -10.88 -16.89
N THR A 26 36.09 -11.28 -17.98
CA THR A 26 35.10 -10.46 -18.68
C THR A 26 33.68 -10.75 -18.24
N SER A 27 33.46 -11.67 -17.30
CA SER A 27 32.14 -12.05 -16.80
C SER A 27 31.53 -11.01 -15.84
N ASN A 28 32.39 -10.18 -15.22
CA ASN A 28 31.96 -9.21 -14.22
C ASN A 28 32.30 -7.76 -14.67
N PRO A 29 31.31 -7.01 -15.21
CA PRO A 29 31.50 -5.63 -15.68
C PRO A 29 31.92 -4.67 -14.56
N ASP A 30 31.36 -4.82 -13.35
CA ASP A 30 31.64 -3.94 -12.21
C ASP A 30 33.08 -4.11 -11.72
N LEU A 31 33.56 -5.35 -11.69
CA LEU A 31 34.97 -5.64 -11.38
C LEU A 31 35.91 -5.01 -12.42
N MET A 32 35.60 -5.13 -13.72
CA MET A 32 36.43 -4.52 -14.77
C MET A 32 36.47 -3.00 -14.65
N GLN A 33 35.37 -2.35 -14.34
CA GLN A 33 35.35 -0.90 -14.11
C GLN A 33 36.15 -0.51 -12.87
N ALA A 34 36.02 -1.27 -11.76
CA ALA A 34 36.80 -1.03 -10.54
C ALA A 34 38.29 -1.21 -10.79
N GLN A 35 38.70 -2.27 -11.52
CA GLN A 35 40.10 -2.49 -11.93
C GLN A 35 40.63 -1.32 -12.76
N MET A 36 39.85 -0.82 -13.71
CA MET A 36 40.25 0.29 -14.57
C MET A 36 40.39 1.60 -13.79
N ARG A 37 39.50 1.87 -12.80
CA ARG A 37 39.64 3.03 -11.89
C ARG A 37 40.90 2.93 -11.04
N ALA A 38 41.18 1.76 -10.46
CA ALA A 38 42.36 1.54 -9.65
C ALA A 38 43.65 1.73 -10.49
N LEU A 39 43.68 1.18 -11.71
CA LEU A 39 44.79 1.37 -12.64
C LEU A 39 45.04 2.86 -12.98
N HIS A 40 43.98 3.67 -13.12
CA HIS A 40 44.12 5.10 -13.37
C HIS A 40 44.95 5.84 -12.31
N ASN A 41 44.93 5.38 -11.08
CA ASN A 41 45.68 5.97 -9.98
C ASN A 41 47.12 5.43 -9.88
N HIS A 42 47.37 4.16 -10.19
CA HIS A 42 48.65 3.52 -9.93
C HIS A 42 49.58 3.44 -11.16
N VAL A 43 49.04 3.39 -12.39
CA VAL A 43 49.86 3.29 -13.61
C VAL A 43 50.74 4.53 -13.86
N PRO A 44 50.33 5.77 -13.57
CA PRO A 44 51.25 6.92 -13.65
C PRO A 44 52.48 6.78 -12.76
N LEU A 45 52.29 6.27 -11.52
CA LEU A 45 53.39 6.00 -10.58
C LEU A 45 54.37 4.94 -11.13
N LEU A 46 53.81 3.91 -11.80
CA LEU A 46 54.63 2.88 -12.44
C LEU A 46 55.59 3.47 -13.45
N TYR A 47 55.13 4.34 -14.38
CA TYR A 47 56.02 4.95 -15.37
C TYR A 47 57.08 5.83 -14.75
N LEU A 48 56.74 6.54 -13.65
CA LEU A 48 57.73 7.34 -12.91
C LEU A 48 58.81 6.48 -12.29
N ILE A 49 58.45 5.40 -11.61
CA ILE A 49 59.40 4.46 -10.98
C ILE A 49 60.29 3.80 -12.05
N LEU A 50 59.71 3.40 -13.17
CA LEU A 50 60.47 2.83 -14.29
C LEU A 50 61.49 3.83 -14.85
N ALA A 51 61.10 5.06 -15.04
CA ALA A 51 62.02 6.10 -15.52
C ALA A 51 63.19 6.33 -14.56
N ILE A 52 62.90 6.47 -13.25
CA ILE A 52 63.94 6.72 -12.23
C ILE A 52 64.90 5.52 -12.14
N ASN A 53 64.38 4.28 -11.99
CA ASN A 53 65.20 3.09 -11.84
C ASN A 53 66.07 2.86 -13.10
N SER A 54 65.50 3.05 -14.29
CA SER A 54 66.23 2.87 -15.54
C SER A 54 67.34 3.91 -15.73
N THR A 55 67.07 5.16 -15.35
CA THR A 55 68.09 6.20 -15.38
C THR A 55 69.24 5.89 -14.40
N ALA A 56 68.90 5.45 -13.19
CA ALA A 56 69.91 5.10 -12.19
C ALA A 56 70.87 3.99 -12.68
N VAL A 57 70.30 2.90 -13.26
CA VAL A 57 71.16 1.81 -13.78
C VAL A 57 71.96 2.21 -15.01
N ALA A 58 71.45 3.04 -15.87
CA ALA A 58 72.17 3.55 -17.01
C ALA A 58 73.35 4.43 -16.60
N VAL A 59 73.18 5.32 -15.61
CA VAL A 59 74.26 6.20 -15.10
C VAL A 59 75.43 5.36 -14.56
N THR A 60 75.20 4.28 -13.85
CA THR A 60 76.30 3.42 -13.33
C THR A 60 77.05 2.63 -14.41
N HIS A 61 76.52 2.57 -15.63
CA HIS A 61 77.12 1.89 -16.77
C HIS A 61 77.67 2.85 -17.84
N LEU A 62 77.56 4.17 -17.62
CA LEU A 62 78.16 5.18 -18.51
C LEU A 62 79.68 5.09 -18.52
N GLY A 63 80.25 4.99 -19.70
CA GLY A 63 81.71 4.85 -19.84
C GLY A 63 82.26 3.42 -19.66
N VAL A 64 81.42 2.50 -19.17
CA VAL A 64 81.80 1.08 -18.96
C VAL A 64 81.24 0.18 -20.06
N ALA A 65 80.00 0.46 -20.47
CA ALA A 65 79.32 -0.24 -21.55
C ALA A 65 79.15 0.68 -22.76
N PRO A 66 79.02 0.11 -24.00
CA PRO A 66 78.84 0.90 -25.21
C PRO A 66 77.56 1.73 -25.16
N ASN A 67 77.58 2.99 -25.70
CA ASN A 67 76.44 3.92 -25.71
C ASN A 67 75.17 3.33 -26.36
N TRP A 68 75.29 2.42 -27.30
CA TRP A 68 74.11 1.76 -27.92
C TRP A 68 73.41 0.80 -26.99
N ILE A 69 74.02 0.35 -25.90
CA ILE A 69 73.39 -0.44 -24.85
C ILE A 69 72.96 0.45 -23.68
N THR A 70 73.68 1.50 -23.31
CA THR A 70 73.36 2.36 -22.15
C THR A 70 72.43 3.49 -22.51
N VAL A 71 72.68 4.27 -23.56
CA VAL A 71 71.99 5.53 -23.84
C VAL A 71 70.77 5.29 -24.73
N TYR A 72 70.85 4.53 -25.82
CA TYR A 72 69.74 4.43 -26.76
C TYR A 72 68.54 3.68 -26.20
N PRO A 73 68.69 2.56 -25.49
CA PRO A 73 67.54 1.91 -24.85
C PRO A 73 66.92 2.76 -23.75
N LEU A 74 67.72 3.49 -22.98
CA LEU A 74 67.24 4.43 -21.96
C LEU A 74 66.37 5.53 -22.60
N VAL A 75 66.88 6.20 -23.66
CA VAL A 75 66.11 7.26 -24.36
C VAL A 75 64.81 6.71 -24.92
N GLY A 76 64.84 5.55 -25.55
CA GLY A 76 63.63 4.88 -26.07
C GLY A 76 62.63 4.62 -24.96
N LEU A 77 63.07 4.08 -23.83
CA LEU A 77 62.25 3.78 -22.68
C LEU A 77 61.65 5.00 -22.03
N LEU A 78 62.47 6.04 -21.78
CA LEU A 78 62.00 7.30 -21.21
C LEU A 78 60.94 7.96 -22.11
N SER A 79 61.16 7.89 -23.44
CA SER A 79 60.21 8.41 -24.42
C SER A 79 58.85 7.67 -24.35
N VAL A 80 58.90 6.35 -24.24
CA VAL A 80 57.67 5.53 -24.08
C VAL A 80 56.97 5.85 -22.75
N CYS A 81 57.74 5.95 -21.64
CA CYS A 81 57.19 6.27 -20.34
C CYS A 81 56.54 7.68 -20.32
N ALA A 82 57.25 8.69 -20.90
CA ALA A 82 56.72 10.06 -20.96
C ALA A 82 55.45 10.16 -21.83
N LEU A 83 55.45 9.54 -23.01
CA LEU A 83 54.29 9.51 -23.89
C LEU A 83 53.08 8.84 -23.19
N ARG A 84 53.31 7.70 -22.57
CA ARG A 84 52.27 6.95 -21.90
C ARG A 84 51.74 7.67 -20.66
N LEU A 85 52.61 8.25 -19.86
CA LEU A 85 52.22 9.08 -18.72
C LEU A 85 51.36 10.29 -19.20
N GLY A 86 51.77 10.98 -20.25
CA GLY A 86 51.00 12.08 -20.82
C GLY A 86 49.62 11.63 -21.33
N LEU A 87 49.52 10.47 -22.00
CA LEU A 87 48.25 9.91 -22.47
C LEU A 87 47.32 9.48 -21.30
N TRP A 88 47.88 8.93 -20.21
CA TRP A 88 47.13 8.59 -19.02
C TRP A 88 46.62 9.83 -18.28
N LEU A 89 47.43 10.84 -18.09
CA LEU A 89 47.04 12.10 -17.44
C LEU A 89 45.91 12.78 -18.20
N ARG A 90 46.00 12.86 -19.55
CA ARG A 90 44.92 13.41 -20.39
C ARG A 90 43.63 12.63 -20.34
N ARG A 91 43.66 11.32 -20.13
CA ARG A 91 42.49 10.46 -20.07
C ARG A 91 41.85 10.38 -18.70
N ARG A 92 42.52 10.87 -17.64
CA ARG A 92 42.04 10.77 -16.25
C ARG A 92 40.67 11.44 -16.04
N GLN A 93 40.34 12.48 -16.82
CA GLN A 93 39.09 13.23 -16.70
C GLN A 93 37.95 12.71 -17.59
N ARG A 94 38.17 11.67 -18.40
CA ARG A 94 37.14 11.18 -19.29
C ARG A 94 36.30 10.05 -18.58
N PRO A 95 34.98 10.06 -18.78
CA PRO A 95 34.15 8.97 -18.25
C PRO A 95 34.59 7.61 -18.83
N LEU A 96 34.52 6.59 -17.99
CA LEU A 96 34.87 5.24 -18.38
C LEU A 96 33.78 4.65 -19.30
N ASP A 97 34.16 4.33 -20.52
CA ASP A 97 33.31 3.64 -21.46
C ASP A 97 33.31 2.13 -21.13
N ALA A 98 32.16 1.62 -20.73
CA ALA A 98 31.98 0.22 -20.33
C ALA A 98 32.30 -0.76 -21.45
N GLN A 99 31.96 -0.42 -22.71
CA GLN A 99 32.21 -1.30 -23.86
C GLN A 99 33.68 -1.38 -24.26
N ALA A 100 34.43 -0.30 -24.07
CA ALA A 100 35.86 -0.25 -24.40
C ALA A 100 36.77 -0.77 -23.25
N THR A 101 36.23 -0.98 -22.04
CA THR A 101 37.03 -1.36 -20.85
C THR A 101 37.77 -2.70 -21.02
N PRO A 102 37.16 -3.79 -21.53
CA PRO A 102 37.87 -5.07 -21.72
C PRO A 102 39.07 -4.96 -22.67
N ALA A 103 38.93 -4.21 -23.77
CA ALA A 103 39.98 -4.02 -24.74
C ALA A 103 41.16 -3.22 -24.13
N LYS A 104 40.87 -2.20 -23.34
CA LYS A 104 41.89 -1.38 -22.63
C LYS A 104 42.65 -2.20 -21.58
N LEU A 105 41.96 -3.06 -20.82
CA LEU A 105 42.62 -3.96 -19.85
C LEU A 105 43.54 -4.96 -20.54
N ARG A 106 43.10 -5.60 -21.65
CA ARG A 106 43.94 -6.50 -22.46
C ARG A 106 45.18 -5.79 -23.05
N ALA A 107 44.99 -4.57 -23.57
CA ALA A 107 46.06 -3.76 -24.07
C ALA A 107 47.08 -3.37 -22.96
N THR A 108 46.60 -3.18 -21.72
CA THR A 108 47.47 -2.89 -20.57
C THR A 108 48.28 -4.13 -20.21
N ILE A 109 47.72 -5.36 -20.23
CA ILE A 109 48.41 -6.60 -19.99
C ILE A 109 49.52 -6.79 -21.07
N ALA A 110 49.16 -6.67 -22.33
CA ALA A 110 50.12 -6.84 -23.43
C ALA A 110 51.27 -5.87 -23.37
N LEU A 111 50.99 -4.57 -23.07
CA LEU A 111 52.01 -3.58 -22.92
C LEU A 111 52.92 -3.81 -21.71
N ALA A 112 52.32 -4.21 -20.57
CA ALA A 112 53.06 -4.54 -19.36
C ALA A 112 54.04 -5.71 -19.63
N GLY A 113 53.58 -6.75 -20.34
CA GLY A 113 54.44 -7.88 -20.77
C GLY A 113 55.56 -7.47 -21.70
N LEU A 114 55.24 -6.62 -22.70
CA LEU A 114 56.27 -6.11 -23.64
C LEU A 114 57.35 -5.27 -22.93
N LEU A 115 56.94 -4.34 -22.05
CA LEU A 115 57.86 -3.54 -21.25
C LEU A 115 58.73 -4.42 -20.33
N ALA A 116 58.11 -5.39 -19.63
CA ALA A 116 58.84 -6.32 -18.76
C ALA A 116 59.91 -7.10 -19.54
N ALA A 117 59.54 -7.62 -20.72
CA ALA A 117 60.48 -8.32 -21.60
C ALA A 117 61.65 -7.41 -22.05
N SER A 118 61.35 -6.18 -22.41
CA SER A 118 62.34 -5.21 -22.84
C SER A 118 63.32 -4.81 -21.68
N PHE A 119 62.79 -4.57 -20.49
CA PHE A 119 63.58 -4.34 -19.29
C PHE A 119 64.50 -5.50 -18.95
N MET A 120 63.95 -6.71 -18.99
CA MET A 120 64.68 -7.92 -18.70
C MET A 120 65.81 -8.17 -19.70
N ALA A 121 65.53 -8.05 -21.00
CA ALA A 121 66.54 -8.17 -22.04
C ALA A 121 67.67 -7.12 -21.92
N TRP A 122 67.30 -5.87 -21.61
CA TRP A 122 68.24 -4.81 -21.37
C TRP A 122 69.11 -5.07 -20.12
N GLY A 123 68.48 -5.45 -19.00
CA GLY A 123 69.21 -5.80 -17.77
C GLY A 123 70.21 -6.94 -17.99
N VAL A 124 69.83 -8.01 -18.69
CA VAL A 124 70.72 -9.15 -19.03
C VAL A 124 71.89 -8.69 -19.92
N ALA A 125 71.64 -7.75 -20.86
CA ALA A 125 72.70 -7.21 -21.72
C ALA A 125 73.72 -6.37 -20.90
N LEU A 126 73.27 -5.58 -19.93
CA LEU A 126 74.11 -4.80 -19.04
C LEU A 126 75.01 -5.65 -18.09
N LEU A 127 74.50 -6.82 -17.64
CA LEU A 127 75.27 -7.75 -16.79
C LEU A 127 76.61 -8.21 -17.37
N ARG A 128 76.84 -8.01 -18.68
CA ARG A 128 78.12 -8.35 -19.34
C ARG A 128 79.18 -7.28 -19.18
N TYR A 129 78.84 -6.13 -18.62
CA TYR A 129 79.72 -4.97 -18.49
C TYR A 129 79.80 -4.51 -17.04
N GLY A 130 80.95 -3.89 -16.70
CA GLY A 130 81.19 -3.34 -15.38
C GLY A 130 81.79 -4.32 -14.38
N ASP A 131 82.12 -3.77 -13.22
CA ASP A 131 82.67 -4.47 -12.10
C ASP A 131 81.56 -5.19 -11.27
N ALA A 132 81.91 -5.83 -10.19
CA ALA A 132 80.97 -6.56 -9.34
C ALA A 132 79.89 -5.66 -8.74
N TYR A 133 80.17 -4.35 -8.51
CA TYR A 133 79.21 -3.39 -7.99
C TYR A 133 78.18 -2.98 -9.04
N ALA A 134 78.65 -2.73 -10.27
CA ALA A 134 77.79 -2.39 -11.39
C ALA A 134 76.84 -3.56 -11.72
N GLN A 135 77.35 -4.81 -11.71
CA GLN A 135 76.56 -6.01 -11.90
C GLN A 135 75.53 -6.22 -10.76
N ALA A 136 75.95 -5.98 -9.51
CA ALA A 136 74.99 -6.04 -8.36
C ALA A 136 73.88 -4.98 -8.49
N HIS A 137 74.19 -3.79 -9.00
CA HIS A 137 73.17 -2.76 -9.25
C HIS A 137 72.14 -3.18 -10.31
N VAL A 138 72.56 -3.87 -11.38
CA VAL A 138 71.60 -4.44 -12.36
C VAL A 138 70.71 -5.47 -11.74
N LEU A 139 71.20 -6.36 -10.87
CA LEU A 139 70.42 -7.35 -10.15
C LEU A 139 69.35 -6.68 -9.25
N PHE A 140 69.80 -5.66 -8.51
CA PHE A 140 68.91 -4.83 -7.70
C PHE A 140 67.83 -4.13 -8.53
N TYR A 141 68.23 -3.54 -9.67
CA TYR A 141 67.32 -2.87 -10.62
C TYR A 141 66.24 -3.84 -11.12
N VAL A 142 66.59 -5.06 -11.56
CA VAL A 142 65.65 -6.04 -12.06
C VAL A 142 64.64 -6.44 -10.97
N GLY A 143 65.13 -6.76 -9.76
CA GLY A 143 64.30 -7.15 -8.63
C GLY A 143 63.35 -6.02 -8.18
N ASN A 144 63.90 -4.83 -7.96
CA ASN A 144 63.10 -3.67 -7.52
C ASN A 144 62.08 -3.22 -8.54
N THR A 145 62.46 -3.22 -9.84
CA THR A 145 61.51 -2.89 -10.92
C THR A 145 60.38 -3.88 -11.05
N MET A 146 60.67 -5.18 -10.92
CA MET A 146 59.65 -6.22 -10.92
C MET A 146 58.66 -6.04 -9.76
N ILE A 147 59.14 -5.80 -8.54
CA ILE A 147 58.31 -5.55 -7.37
C ILE A 147 57.40 -4.36 -7.57
N ALA A 148 57.99 -3.24 -8.03
CA ALA A 148 57.22 -2.02 -8.30
C ALA A 148 56.12 -2.21 -9.36
N CYS A 149 56.45 -2.91 -10.46
CA CYS A 149 55.48 -3.24 -11.50
C CYS A 149 54.35 -4.12 -10.95
N ALA A 150 54.70 -5.15 -10.16
CA ALA A 150 53.74 -6.08 -9.59
C ALA A 150 52.74 -5.33 -8.67
N PHE A 151 53.24 -4.43 -7.81
CA PHE A 151 52.34 -3.63 -6.94
C PHE A 151 51.51 -2.61 -7.71
N CYS A 152 52.06 -1.86 -8.66
CA CYS A 152 51.27 -0.89 -9.44
C CYS A 152 50.20 -1.55 -10.30
N LEU A 153 50.37 -2.83 -10.67
CA LEU A 153 49.43 -3.59 -11.45
C LEU A 153 48.61 -4.59 -10.58
N ALA A 154 48.69 -4.54 -9.25
CA ALA A 154 48.09 -5.49 -8.33
C ALA A 154 46.60 -5.72 -8.54
N HIS A 155 45.86 -4.68 -8.95
CA HIS A 155 44.43 -4.77 -9.25
C HIS A 155 44.12 -5.56 -10.54
N LEU A 156 45.09 -5.75 -11.41
CA LEU A 156 44.99 -6.54 -12.65
C LEU A 156 45.87 -7.78 -12.56
N ARG A 157 45.36 -8.83 -11.91
CA ARG A 157 46.03 -10.09 -11.63
C ARG A 157 46.88 -10.60 -12.80
N ALA A 158 46.26 -10.61 -14.00
CA ALA A 158 46.91 -11.12 -15.19
C ALA A 158 48.19 -10.34 -15.59
N ALA A 159 48.16 -9.00 -15.42
CA ALA A 159 49.33 -8.18 -15.73
C ALA A 159 50.46 -8.37 -14.73
N SER A 160 50.16 -8.41 -13.42
CA SER A 160 51.18 -8.60 -12.37
C SER A 160 51.86 -9.96 -12.49
N LEU A 161 51.08 -11.03 -12.65
CA LEU A 161 51.61 -12.38 -12.81
C LEU A 161 52.43 -12.54 -14.10
N LEU A 162 51.99 -11.93 -15.19
CA LEU A 162 52.69 -11.93 -16.47
C LEU A 162 54.05 -11.24 -16.36
N VAL A 163 54.11 -10.05 -15.77
CA VAL A 163 55.39 -9.33 -15.53
C VAL A 163 56.33 -10.15 -14.67
N MET A 164 55.82 -10.73 -13.58
CA MET A 164 56.65 -11.56 -12.71
C MET A 164 57.22 -12.77 -13.47
N ALA A 165 56.38 -13.51 -14.22
CA ALA A 165 56.81 -14.68 -15.00
C ALA A 165 57.88 -14.29 -16.05
N ILE A 166 57.71 -13.21 -16.81
CA ILE A 166 58.64 -12.74 -17.83
C ILE A 166 59.99 -12.29 -17.25
N VAL A 167 60.00 -11.75 -16.02
CA VAL A 167 61.23 -11.29 -15.38
C VAL A 167 61.91 -12.43 -14.65
N VAL A 168 61.19 -13.16 -13.77
CA VAL A 168 61.81 -14.14 -12.87
C VAL A 168 62.36 -15.37 -13.62
N VAL A 169 61.53 -15.92 -14.53
CA VAL A 169 61.89 -17.17 -15.21
C VAL A 169 63.18 -17.02 -16.06
N PRO A 170 63.26 -16.08 -17.00
CA PRO A 170 64.51 -15.91 -17.78
C PRO A 170 65.71 -15.51 -16.94
N PHE A 171 65.49 -14.66 -15.92
CA PHE A 171 66.55 -14.23 -15.00
C PHE A 171 67.11 -15.43 -14.22
N CYS A 172 66.30 -16.24 -13.58
CA CYS A 172 66.77 -17.43 -12.84
C CYS A 172 67.48 -18.46 -13.75
N LEU A 173 66.96 -18.64 -14.98
CA LEU A 173 67.60 -19.52 -15.98
C LEU A 173 68.99 -18.98 -16.37
N TYR A 174 69.10 -17.67 -16.69
CA TYR A 174 70.37 -17.04 -17.07
C TYR A 174 71.41 -17.10 -15.93
N VAL A 175 71.03 -16.69 -14.73
CA VAL A 175 71.92 -16.62 -13.56
C VAL A 175 72.25 -18.04 -13.06
N GLY A 176 71.36 -18.98 -13.16
CA GLY A 176 71.61 -20.42 -12.83
C GLY A 176 72.66 -21.06 -13.73
N TYR A 177 72.79 -20.57 -14.99
CA TYR A 177 73.79 -21.01 -15.95
C TYR A 177 75.18 -20.42 -15.62
N LEU A 178 75.30 -19.32 -14.90
CA LEU A 178 76.58 -18.73 -14.46
C LEU A 178 77.21 -19.58 -13.34
N ASP A 179 78.49 -19.79 -13.46
CA ASP A 179 79.25 -20.52 -12.43
C ASP A 179 79.73 -19.62 -11.28
N ASN A 180 78.74 -19.04 -10.59
CA ASN A 180 78.91 -18.08 -9.50
C ASN A 180 77.92 -18.35 -8.36
N HIS A 181 78.45 -18.77 -7.17
CA HIS A 181 77.61 -19.10 -6.04
C HIS A 181 76.79 -17.96 -5.49
N VAL A 182 77.29 -16.72 -5.53
CA VAL A 182 76.59 -15.51 -5.07
C VAL A 182 75.43 -15.22 -5.98
N MET A 183 75.64 -15.33 -7.30
CA MET A 183 74.58 -15.12 -8.29
C MET A 183 73.45 -16.16 -8.16
N ARG A 184 73.76 -17.43 -7.90
CA ARG A 184 72.76 -18.49 -7.66
C ARG A 184 71.97 -18.22 -6.38
N ALA A 185 72.62 -17.72 -5.30
CA ALA A 185 71.97 -17.34 -4.07
C ALA A 185 70.95 -16.16 -4.30
N ILE A 186 71.33 -15.18 -5.09
CA ILE A 186 70.47 -14.02 -5.46
C ILE A 186 69.24 -14.54 -6.29
N ALA A 187 69.49 -15.44 -7.26
CA ALA A 187 68.37 -16.02 -8.04
C ALA A 187 67.39 -16.78 -7.17
N LEU A 188 67.89 -17.57 -6.20
CA LEU A 188 67.04 -18.27 -5.24
C LEU A 188 66.23 -17.29 -4.39
N ASN A 189 66.87 -16.25 -3.86
CA ASN A 189 66.16 -15.21 -3.09
C ASN A 189 65.09 -14.51 -3.94
N LEU A 190 65.38 -14.17 -5.18
CA LEU A 190 64.41 -13.55 -6.09
C LEU A 190 63.25 -14.52 -6.35
N LEU A 191 63.47 -15.81 -6.52
CA LEU A 191 62.45 -16.80 -6.72
C LEU A 191 61.50 -16.90 -5.50
N VAL A 192 62.08 -17.01 -4.28
CA VAL A 192 61.35 -17.09 -3.02
C VAL A 192 60.51 -15.80 -2.81
N VAL A 193 61.11 -14.62 -2.98
CA VAL A 193 60.41 -13.34 -2.85
C VAL A 193 59.29 -13.20 -3.88
N SER A 194 59.54 -13.67 -5.12
CA SER A 194 58.51 -13.61 -6.18
C SER A 194 57.37 -14.58 -5.88
N GLY A 195 57.67 -15.76 -5.33
CA GLY A 195 56.62 -16.71 -4.89
C GLY A 195 55.75 -16.11 -3.77
N ALA A 196 56.38 -15.51 -2.76
CA ALA A 196 55.67 -14.81 -1.69
C ALA A 196 54.84 -13.67 -2.21
N LEU A 197 55.39 -12.83 -3.11
CA LEU A 197 54.67 -11.72 -3.73
C LEU A 197 53.48 -12.20 -4.58
N ALA A 198 53.64 -13.28 -5.35
CA ALA A 198 52.54 -13.89 -6.11
C ALA A 198 51.39 -14.31 -5.20
N PHE A 199 51.73 -14.96 -4.06
CA PHE A 199 50.75 -15.36 -3.06
C PHE A 199 49.97 -14.14 -2.51
N VAL A 200 50.70 -13.08 -2.11
CA VAL A 200 50.08 -11.84 -1.60
C VAL A 200 49.20 -11.21 -2.66
N LEU A 201 49.62 -11.12 -3.92
CA LEU A 201 48.86 -10.53 -5.01
C LEU A 201 47.59 -11.35 -5.33
N LEU A 202 47.66 -12.66 -5.29
CA LEU A 202 46.49 -13.53 -5.49
C LEU A 202 45.47 -13.37 -4.34
N THR A 203 45.94 -13.27 -3.10
CA THR A 203 45.08 -12.99 -1.94
C THR A 203 44.45 -11.63 -2.05
N TYR A 204 45.23 -10.58 -2.33
CA TYR A 204 44.77 -9.24 -2.52
C TYR A 204 43.69 -9.11 -3.63
N HIS A 205 43.93 -9.83 -4.74
CA HIS A 205 42.96 -9.85 -5.84
C HIS A 205 41.62 -10.52 -5.44
N ARG A 206 41.67 -11.58 -4.65
CA ARG A 206 40.47 -12.27 -4.09
C ARG A 206 39.70 -11.31 -3.19
N ASP A 207 40.40 -10.63 -2.28
CA ASP A 207 39.79 -9.69 -1.35
C ASP A 207 39.19 -8.48 -2.10
N PHE A 208 39.92 -7.97 -3.08
CA PHE A 208 39.42 -6.87 -3.94
C PHE A 208 38.15 -7.27 -4.68
N THR A 209 38.13 -8.46 -5.28
CA THR A 209 36.95 -8.97 -6.00
C THR A 209 35.75 -9.15 -5.04
N ARG A 210 36.00 -9.67 -3.83
CA ARG A 210 34.98 -9.83 -2.80
C ARG A 210 34.40 -8.50 -2.34
N LEU A 211 35.26 -7.50 -2.09
CA LEU A 211 34.82 -6.17 -1.68
C LEU A 211 33.94 -5.48 -2.73
N ILE A 212 34.31 -5.58 -4.01
CA ILE A 212 33.50 -5.02 -5.10
C ILE A 212 32.12 -5.72 -5.16
N GLY A 213 32.10 -7.06 -5.05
CA GLY A 213 30.84 -7.81 -5.01
C GLY A 213 29.94 -7.40 -3.84
N GLN A 214 30.51 -7.23 -2.64
CA GLN A 214 29.76 -6.80 -1.45
C GLN A 214 29.24 -5.35 -1.62
N GLN A 215 30.01 -4.46 -2.22
CA GLN A 215 29.56 -3.08 -2.45
C GLN A 215 28.38 -3.03 -3.42
N VAL A 216 28.42 -3.76 -4.52
CA VAL A 216 27.31 -3.83 -5.49
C VAL A 216 26.05 -4.40 -4.86
N GLU A 217 26.18 -5.48 -4.06
CA GLU A 217 25.04 -6.07 -3.36
C GLU A 217 24.45 -5.12 -2.31
N LEU A 218 25.30 -4.40 -1.56
CA LEU A 218 24.84 -3.41 -0.59
C LEU A 218 24.06 -2.27 -1.27
N GLU A 219 24.56 -1.77 -2.40
CA GLU A 219 23.88 -0.74 -3.17
C GLU A 219 22.53 -1.22 -3.73
N ARG A 220 22.46 -2.50 -4.15
CA ARG A 220 21.23 -3.14 -4.58
C ARG A 220 20.23 -3.26 -3.45
N LEU A 221 20.64 -3.83 -2.32
CA LEU A 221 19.79 -3.99 -1.14
C LEU A 221 19.30 -2.65 -0.61
N SER A 222 20.14 -1.62 -0.64
CA SER A 222 19.77 -0.25 -0.25
C SER A 222 18.68 0.32 -1.17
N ARG A 223 18.79 0.13 -2.48
CA ARG A 223 17.77 0.57 -3.46
C ARG A 223 16.47 -0.19 -3.29
N ASP A 224 16.55 -1.52 -3.10
CA ASP A 224 15.37 -2.35 -2.89
C ASP A 224 14.66 -1.99 -1.57
N ASN A 225 15.42 -1.75 -0.49
CA ASN A 225 14.89 -1.29 0.78
C ASN A 225 14.20 0.09 0.67
N LEU A 226 14.81 1.04 -0.03
CA LEU A 226 14.19 2.36 -0.27
C LEU A 226 12.90 2.23 -1.08
N ARG A 227 12.87 1.33 -2.06
CA ARG A 227 11.68 1.07 -2.86
C ARG A 227 10.56 0.47 -2.00
N LEU A 228 10.86 -0.58 -1.24
CA LEU A 228 9.90 -1.23 -0.33
C LEU A 228 9.40 -0.28 0.76
N ALA A 229 10.26 0.61 1.26
CA ALA A 229 9.88 1.58 2.28
C ALA A 229 8.94 2.68 1.78
N ASN A 230 8.91 2.98 0.48
CA ASN A 230 8.21 4.15 -0.05
C ASN A 230 7.16 3.84 -1.13
N ILE A 231 7.15 2.64 -1.70
CA ILE A 231 6.27 2.26 -2.82
C ILE A 231 5.36 1.10 -2.41
N ASP A 232 4.10 1.17 -2.81
CA ASP A 232 3.16 0.04 -2.75
C ASP A 232 3.50 -0.97 -3.84
N THR A 233 3.76 -2.21 -3.47
CA THR A 233 4.26 -3.25 -4.39
C THR A 233 3.21 -3.73 -5.39
N LEU A 234 1.92 -3.58 -5.09
CA LEU A 234 0.84 -3.97 -5.98
C LEU A 234 0.60 -2.95 -7.09
N THR A 235 0.47 -1.68 -6.71
CA THR A 235 0.07 -0.60 -7.63
C THR A 235 1.23 0.18 -8.21
N GLY A 236 2.42 0.09 -7.61
CA GLY A 236 3.59 0.90 -7.98
C GLY A 236 3.50 2.37 -7.57
N LEU A 237 2.43 2.77 -6.90
CA LEU A 237 2.26 4.11 -6.34
C LEU A 237 3.10 4.31 -5.07
N PRO A 238 3.36 5.55 -4.65
CA PRO A 238 3.76 5.87 -3.29
C PRO A 238 2.85 5.17 -2.28
N ASN A 239 3.46 4.59 -1.23
CA ASN A 239 2.70 3.95 -0.16
C ASN A 239 2.22 4.97 0.90
N ARG A 240 1.50 4.51 1.91
CA ARG A 240 1.00 5.31 3.02
C ARG A 240 2.07 6.18 3.67
N ARG A 241 3.26 5.61 3.93
CA ARG A 241 4.37 6.35 4.55
C ARG A 241 4.85 7.51 3.66
N SER A 242 5.02 7.24 2.39
CA SER A 242 5.44 8.25 1.41
C SER A 242 4.40 9.36 1.26
N PHE A 243 3.11 9.01 1.28
CA PHE A 243 2.02 9.98 1.26
C PHE A 243 2.11 10.96 2.43
N PHE A 244 2.21 10.47 3.66
CA PHE A 244 2.29 11.35 4.84
C PHE A 244 3.55 12.19 4.88
N THR A 245 4.68 11.65 4.41
CA THR A 245 5.92 12.43 4.26
C THR A 245 5.75 13.58 3.25
N SER A 246 5.12 13.30 2.11
CA SER A 246 4.84 14.32 1.08
C SER A 246 3.83 15.35 1.56
N LEU A 247 2.82 14.93 2.30
CA LEU A 247 1.82 15.81 2.89
C LEU A 247 2.44 16.76 3.92
N GLU A 248 3.33 16.25 4.76
CA GLU A 248 4.03 17.07 5.75
C GLU A 248 4.95 18.10 5.09
N ALA A 249 5.65 17.71 4.02
CA ALA A 249 6.43 18.64 3.23
C ALA A 249 5.56 19.71 2.55
N ALA A 250 4.38 19.34 2.03
CA ALA A 250 3.43 20.28 1.43
C ALA A 250 2.87 21.27 2.47
N THR A 251 2.55 20.82 3.70
CA THR A 251 2.09 21.70 4.77
C THR A 251 3.17 22.69 5.20
N GLN A 252 4.42 22.24 5.34
CA GLN A 252 5.55 23.14 5.66
C GLN A 252 5.80 24.16 4.56
N ALA A 253 5.69 23.76 3.29
CA ALA A 253 5.82 24.67 2.16
C ALA A 253 4.69 25.71 2.12
N ALA A 254 3.45 25.29 2.42
CA ALA A 254 2.29 26.16 2.50
C ALA A 254 2.42 27.21 3.62
N GLU A 255 2.86 26.80 4.81
CA GLU A 255 3.12 27.71 5.93
C GLU A 255 4.24 28.74 5.60
N ALA A 256 5.28 28.31 4.88
CA ALA A 256 6.42 29.17 4.58
C ALA A 256 6.18 30.13 3.41
N ARG A 257 5.41 29.72 2.38
CA ARG A 257 5.26 30.47 1.12
C ARG A 257 3.85 31.02 0.90
N GLY A 258 2.87 30.54 1.64
CA GLY A 258 1.46 30.87 1.41
C GLY A 258 0.83 30.11 0.22
N ASP A 259 1.55 29.13 -0.34
CA ASP A 259 1.05 28.34 -1.46
C ASP A 259 -0.01 27.34 -0.95
N GLY A 260 -1.22 27.43 -1.47
CA GLY A 260 -2.28 26.48 -1.11
C GLY A 260 -2.09 25.12 -1.80
N PHE A 261 -2.65 24.08 -1.20
CA PHE A 261 -2.75 22.74 -1.79
C PHE A 261 -4.02 22.02 -1.29
N VAL A 262 -4.38 20.91 -1.91
CA VAL A 262 -5.58 20.14 -1.54
C VAL A 262 -5.16 18.70 -1.21
N VAL A 263 -5.68 18.19 -0.10
CA VAL A 263 -5.61 16.76 0.25
C VAL A 263 -6.90 16.09 -0.19
N GLY A 264 -6.80 14.94 -0.83
CA GLY A 264 -7.92 14.10 -1.18
C GLY A 264 -7.77 12.70 -0.60
N LEU A 265 -8.88 12.14 -0.13
CA LEU A 265 -9.00 10.72 0.20
C LEU A 265 -10.02 10.08 -0.72
N VAL A 266 -9.67 8.96 -1.30
CA VAL A 266 -10.50 8.19 -2.25
C VAL A 266 -10.74 6.82 -1.68
N ASP A 267 -11.97 6.34 -1.77
CA ASP A 267 -12.35 4.98 -1.38
C ASP A 267 -13.24 4.36 -2.48
N LEU A 268 -12.98 3.09 -2.80
CA LEU A 268 -13.68 2.39 -3.86
C LEU A 268 -14.99 1.76 -3.38
N ASP A 269 -16.09 2.35 -3.78
CA ASP A 269 -17.43 1.86 -3.45
C ASP A 269 -17.73 0.52 -4.12
N GLY A 270 -17.97 -0.51 -3.31
CA GLY A 270 -18.29 -1.84 -3.83
C GLY A 270 -17.08 -2.71 -4.17
N PHE A 271 -15.89 -2.37 -3.73
CA PHE A 271 -14.66 -3.17 -3.95
C PHE A 271 -14.73 -4.55 -3.28
N LYS A 272 -15.23 -4.64 -2.04
CA LYS A 272 -15.36 -5.92 -1.34
C LYS A 272 -16.23 -6.94 -2.08
N PRO A 273 -17.44 -6.61 -2.58
CA PRO A 273 -18.22 -7.48 -3.45
C PRO A 273 -17.49 -8.01 -4.68
N VAL A 274 -16.58 -7.23 -5.28
CA VAL A 274 -15.78 -7.71 -6.41
C VAL A 274 -14.81 -8.81 -5.96
N ASN A 275 -14.14 -8.63 -4.81
CA ASN A 275 -13.30 -9.67 -4.22
C ASN A 275 -14.08 -10.94 -3.90
N ASP A 276 -15.26 -10.79 -3.30
CA ASP A 276 -16.11 -11.91 -2.87
C ASP A 276 -16.66 -12.70 -4.07
N ALA A 277 -16.98 -12.01 -5.18
CA ALA A 277 -17.54 -12.64 -6.39
C ALA A 277 -16.49 -13.21 -7.34
N HIS A 278 -15.32 -12.54 -7.47
CA HIS A 278 -14.31 -12.83 -8.51
C HIS A 278 -12.93 -13.21 -7.96
N GLY A 279 -12.78 -13.23 -6.62
CA GLY A 279 -11.52 -13.54 -5.94
C GLY A 279 -10.55 -12.39 -5.86
N HIS A 280 -9.55 -12.49 -4.95
CA HIS A 280 -8.58 -11.42 -4.68
C HIS A 280 -7.74 -11.01 -5.90
N GLY A 281 -7.46 -11.92 -6.84
CA GLY A 281 -6.73 -11.57 -8.06
C GLY A 281 -7.49 -10.59 -8.97
N ALA A 282 -8.83 -10.62 -8.95
CA ALA A 282 -9.66 -9.63 -9.65
C ALA A 282 -9.61 -8.27 -8.93
N GLY A 283 -9.66 -8.28 -7.59
CA GLY A 283 -9.49 -7.06 -6.80
C GLY A 283 -8.13 -6.41 -7.01
N ASP A 284 -7.05 -7.20 -7.05
CA ASP A 284 -5.69 -6.70 -7.35
C ASP A 284 -5.63 -6.00 -8.72
N ALA A 285 -6.25 -6.57 -9.74
CA ALA A 285 -6.33 -5.96 -11.07
C ALA A 285 -7.12 -4.64 -11.05
N VAL A 286 -8.23 -4.58 -10.31
CA VAL A 286 -9.01 -3.35 -10.10
C VAL A 286 -8.16 -2.28 -9.42
N LEU A 287 -7.41 -2.61 -8.37
CA LEU A 287 -6.54 -1.67 -7.67
C LEU A 287 -5.41 -1.14 -8.57
N GLN A 288 -4.80 -1.99 -9.39
CA GLN A 288 -3.77 -1.58 -10.35
C GLN A 288 -4.33 -0.64 -11.43
N GLU A 289 -5.50 -0.96 -11.96
CA GLU A 289 -6.16 -0.12 -12.96
C GLU A 289 -6.65 1.19 -12.35
N THR A 290 -7.17 1.20 -11.10
CA THR A 290 -7.51 2.41 -10.34
C THR A 290 -6.31 3.33 -10.23
N ALA A 291 -5.14 2.80 -9.84
CA ALA A 291 -3.91 3.57 -9.75
C ALA A 291 -3.55 4.26 -11.08
N GLY A 292 -3.64 3.52 -12.19
CA GLY A 292 -3.39 4.07 -13.52
C GLY A 292 -4.40 5.15 -13.93
N ARG A 293 -5.69 4.95 -13.64
CA ARG A 293 -6.75 5.93 -13.96
C ARG A 293 -6.59 7.22 -13.15
N LEU A 294 -6.32 7.12 -11.84
CA LEU A 294 -6.07 8.29 -11.00
C LEU A 294 -4.85 9.07 -11.47
N GLN A 295 -3.74 8.39 -11.81
CA GLN A 295 -2.55 9.04 -12.36
C GLN A 295 -2.82 9.69 -13.71
N ALA A 296 -3.58 9.05 -14.59
CA ALA A 296 -3.91 9.58 -15.90
C ALA A 296 -4.75 10.87 -15.83
N VAL A 297 -5.68 10.97 -14.86
CA VAL A 297 -6.49 12.17 -14.65
C VAL A 297 -5.67 13.30 -14.06
N LEU A 298 -4.78 13.02 -13.10
CA LEU A 298 -4.03 14.05 -12.39
C LEU A 298 -2.75 14.47 -13.12
N GLY A 299 -2.13 13.59 -13.89
CA GLY A 299 -0.85 13.87 -14.55
C GLY A 299 0.20 14.40 -13.58
N ASP A 300 0.86 15.50 -13.96
CA ASP A 300 1.88 16.17 -13.15
C ASP A 300 1.30 17.15 -12.11
N SER A 301 -0.02 17.32 -12.05
CA SER A 301 -0.68 18.29 -11.15
C SER A 301 -0.86 17.78 -9.72
N GLY A 302 -0.54 16.52 -9.44
CA GLY A 302 -0.71 15.97 -8.11
C GLY A 302 0.02 14.67 -7.85
N VAL A 303 0.09 14.27 -6.58
CA VAL A 303 0.62 13.01 -6.11
C VAL A 303 -0.53 12.08 -5.82
N VAL A 304 -0.46 10.86 -6.35
CA VAL A 304 -1.37 9.75 -6.02
C VAL A 304 -0.60 8.74 -5.19
N ALA A 305 -1.20 8.26 -4.11
CA ALA A 305 -0.62 7.23 -3.24
C ALA A 305 -1.69 6.19 -2.86
N ARG A 306 -1.27 4.96 -2.57
CA ARG A 306 -2.17 3.97 -1.96
C ARG A 306 -1.95 3.92 -0.45
N LEU A 307 -3.04 4.09 0.31
CA LEU A 307 -2.99 4.13 1.78
C LEU A 307 -3.16 2.75 2.40
N GLY A 308 -3.88 1.85 1.73
CA GLY A 308 -4.12 0.47 2.13
C GLY A 308 -5.48 -0.01 1.67
N GLY A 309 -5.68 -1.32 1.52
CA GLY A 309 -6.97 -1.86 1.05
C GLY A 309 -7.39 -1.22 -0.28
N ASP A 310 -8.54 -0.60 -0.28
CA ASP A 310 -9.19 0.14 -1.38
C ASP A 310 -9.09 1.67 -1.24
N GLU A 311 -8.26 2.16 -0.30
CA GLU A 311 -8.07 3.58 -0.03
C GLU A 311 -6.86 4.16 -0.77
N PHE A 312 -7.06 5.33 -1.40
CA PHE A 312 -6.01 6.13 -2.04
C PHE A 312 -5.96 7.53 -1.49
N GLY A 313 -4.76 8.13 -1.45
CA GLY A 313 -4.52 9.50 -1.04
C GLY A 313 -4.06 10.35 -2.21
N LEU A 314 -4.52 11.58 -2.25
CA LEU A 314 -4.20 12.57 -3.28
C LEU A 314 -3.62 13.83 -2.62
N ILE A 315 -2.59 14.42 -3.23
CA ILE A 315 -2.10 15.76 -2.89
C ILE A 315 -2.05 16.55 -4.19
N LEU A 316 -2.86 17.60 -4.28
CA LEU A 316 -3.05 18.41 -5.48
C LEU A 316 -2.53 19.82 -5.24
N SER A 317 -1.90 20.46 -6.23
CA SER A 317 -1.57 21.87 -6.14
C SER A 317 -2.84 22.72 -6.23
N SER A 318 -3.01 23.73 -5.37
CA SER A 318 -4.24 24.55 -5.30
C SER A 318 -4.36 25.62 -6.39
N ALA A 319 -3.60 25.52 -7.47
CA ALA A 319 -3.63 26.51 -8.56
C ALA A 319 -5.04 26.74 -9.18
N HIS A 320 -6.09 26.04 -8.66
CA HIS A 320 -7.41 25.99 -9.26
C HIS A 320 -8.46 26.11 -8.14
N GLY A 321 -9.16 27.21 -8.02
CA GLY A 321 -10.20 27.43 -7.01
C GLY A 321 -11.28 26.32 -6.95
N ALA A 322 -12.21 26.42 -6.00
CA ALA A 322 -13.22 25.40 -5.68
C ALA A 322 -13.95 24.80 -6.90
N THR A 323 -14.24 25.61 -7.93
CA THR A 323 -14.90 25.17 -9.18
C THR A 323 -14.02 24.20 -9.99
N ALA A 324 -12.71 24.43 -10.03
CA ALA A 324 -11.80 23.55 -10.76
C ALA A 324 -11.56 22.25 -10.00
N LEU A 325 -11.51 22.32 -8.66
CA LEU A 325 -11.43 21.14 -7.80
C LEU A 325 -12.68 20.25 -7.95
N ALA A 326 -13.88 20.86 -8.01
CA ALA A 326 -15.12 20.11 -8.27
C ALA A 326 -15.05 19.37 -9.62
N LYS A 327 -14.58 20.02 -10.69
CA LYS A 327 -14.37 19.37 -12.00
C LYS A 327 -13.35 18.26 -11.95
N THR A 328 -12.26 18.45 -11.21
CA THR A 328 -11.25 17.39 -11.01
C THR A 328 -11.86 16.20 -10.26
N GLY A 329 -12.65 16.44 -9.22
CA GLY A 329 -13.39 15.42 -8.50
C GLY A 329 -14.37 14.65 -9.39
N GLU A 330 -15.15 15.36 -10.21
CA GLU A 330 -16.05 14.75 -11.20
C GLU A 330 -15.30 13.89 -12.22
N ALA A 331 -14.15 14.38 -12.72
CA ALA A 331 -13.32 13.64 -13.66
C ALA A 331 -12.74 12.37 -13.03
N LEU A 332 -12.29 12.44 -11.77
CA LEU A 332 -11.77 11.28 -11.02
C LEU A 332 -12.88 10.23 -10.79
N CYS A 333 -14.04 10.66 -10.29
CA CYS A 333 -15.20 9.76 -10.09
C CYS A 333 -15.66 9.16 -11.41
N GLY A 334 -15.76 9.96 -12.48
CA GLY A 334 -16.14 9.50 -13.81
C GLY A 334 -15.16 8.47 -14.41
N ALA A 335 -13.85 8.69 -14.23
CA ALA A 335 -12.83 7.75 -14.67
C ALA A 335 -12.92 6.41 -13.92
N LEU A 336 -13.26 6.43 -12.64
CA LEU A 336 -13.39 5.24 -11.81
C LEU A 336 -14.74 4.52 -11.98
N ALA A 337 -15.77 5.22 -12.41
CA ALA A 337 -17.07 4.62 -12.73
C ALA A 337 -17.07 3.81 -14.05
N ALA A 338 -16.07 4.00 -14.90
CA ALA A 338 -15.93 3.20 -16.13
C ALA A 338 -15.63 1.74 -15.80
N PRO A 339 -16.19 0.76 -16.56
CA PRO A 339 -15.99 -0.66 -16.31
C PRO A 339 -14.51 -1.06 -16.23
N PHE A 340 -14.17 -1.90 -15.26
CA PHE A 340 -12.85 -2.48 -15.08
C PHE A 340 -12.77 -3.84 -15.78
N ARG A 341 -11.68 -4.10 -16.50
CA ARG A 341 -11.46 -5.40 -17.12
C ARG A 341 -10.84 -6.37 -16.14
N LEU A 342 -11.46 -7.52 -15.94
CA LEU A 342 -10.98 -8.55 -15.05
C LEU A 342 -10.11 -9.58 -15.78
N PRO A 343 -9.13 -10.19 -15.09
CA PRO A 343 -8.23 -11.19 -15.70
C PRO A 343 -8.94 -12.42 -16.29
N ASN A 344 -10.15 -12.74 -15.78
CA ASN A 344 -10.98 -13.83 -16.28
C ASN A 344 -11.80 -13.49 -17.54
N GLY A 345 -11.58 -12.31 -18.14
CA GLY A 345 -12.32 -11.81 -19.31
C GLY A 345 -13.66 -11.16 -19.00
N GLY A 346 -14.08 -11.14 -17.73
CA GLY A 346 -15.26 -10.41 -17.24
C GLY A 346 -15.00 -8.91 -17.08
N SER A 347 -16.03 -8.19 -16.64
CA SER A 347 -15.93 -6.79 -16.24
C SER A 347 -16.57 -6.57 -14.87
N ALA A 348 -16.00 -5.66 -14.09
CA ALA A 348 -16.60 -5.16 -12.85
C ALA A 348 -16.89 -3.67 -13.01
N GLN A 349 -17.99 -3.21 -12.43
CA GLN A 349 -18.30 -1.80 -12.35
C GLN A 349 -18.38 -1.42 -10.87
N ILE A 350 -17.55 -0.48 -10.47
CA ILE A 350 -17.50 0.09 -9.13
C ILE A 350 -17.53 1.61 -9.25
N ALA A 351 -17.88 2.29 -8.17
CA ALA A 351 -17.76 3.73 -8.07
C ALA A 351 -16.60 4.10 -7.11
N ALA A 352 -16.34 5.37 -6.96
CA ALA A 352 -15.44 5.87 -5.93
C ALA A 352 -15.98 7.13 -5.31
N SER A 353 -15.95 7.20 -3.99
CA SER A 353 -16.26 8.42 -3.23
C SER A 353 -14.95 9.12 -2.87
N ILE A 354 -14.96 10.47 -2.93
CA ILE A 354 -13.76 11.29 -2.70
C ILE A 354 -14.08 12.39 -1.71
N GLY A 355 -13.23 12.56 -0.71
CA GLY A 355 -13.27 13.69 0.21
C GLY A 355 -12.04 14.57 0.03
N PHE A 356 -12.23 15.88 -0.14
CA PHE A 356 -11.17 16.87 -0.27
C PHE A 356 -11.13 17.82 0.92
N ALA A 357 -9.90 18.21 1.31
CA ALA A 357 -9.65 19.29 2.27
C ALA A 357 -8.59 20.23 1.70
N SER A 358 -8.90 21.53 1.65
CA SER A 358 -8.03 22.57 1.08
C SER A 358 -7.20 23.23 2.16
N CYS A 359 -5.92 23.39 1.96
CA CYS A 359 -5.03 24.22 2.76
C CYS A 359 -4.88 25.59 2.06
N PRO A 360 -5.07 26.72 2.77
CA PRO A 360 -5.19 26.87 4.23
C PRO A 360 -6.60 26.74 4.83
N GLU A 361 -7.66 26.75 4.03
CA GLU A 361 -9.07 26.88 4.49
C GLU A 361 -9.43 25.78 5.51
N ALA A 362 -8.96 24.56 5.27
CA ALA A 362 -9.14 23.44 6.20
C ALA A 362 -7.94 23.29 7.18
N GLY A 363 -7.12 24.35 7.39
CA GLY A 363 -6.00 24.36 8.33
C GLY A 363 -4.65 24.02 7.73
N TYR A 364 -3.58 24.13 8.56
CA TYR A 364 -2.18 23.94 8.14
C TYR A 364 -1.57 22.63 8.64
N LYS A 365 -2.21 21.89 9.56
CA LYS A 365 -1.65 20.65 10.11
C LYS A 365 -2.09 19.45 9.28
N SER A 366 -1.13 18.62 8.87
CA SER A 366 -1.39 17.40 8.08
C SER A 366 -2.47 16.50 8.68
N ALA A 367 -2.43 16.29 10.01
CA ALA A 367 -3.42 15.48 10.71
C ALA A 367 -4.85 16.04 10.60
N ILE A 368 -5.01 17.38 10.72
CA ILE A 368 -6.30 18.05 10.62
C ILE A 368 -6.82 18.00 9.18
N LEU A 369 -5.95 18.19 8.19
CA LEU A 369 -6.33 18.12 6.78
C LEU A 369 -6.82 16.72 6.40
N VAL A 370 -6.15 15.68 6.89
CA VAL A 370 -6.57 14.28 6.66
C VAL A 370 -7.90 14.00 7.34
N GLU A 371 -8.08 14.41 8.59
CA GLU A 371 -9.34 14.26 9.34
C GLU A 371 -10.51 14.94 8.61
N ARG A 372 -10.30 16.16 8.07
CA ARG A 372 -11.30 16.91 7.34
C ARG A 372 -11.60 16.30 5.95
N ALA A 373 -10.59 15.78 5.27
CA ALA A 373 -10.79 15.05 4.02
C ALA A 373 -11.55 13.73 4.27
N ASP A 374 -11.24 13.01 5.35
CA ASP A 374 -11.94 11.78 5.75
C ASP A 374 -13.41 12.07 6.07
N TYR A 375 -13.68 13.15 6.80
CA TYR A 375 -15.07 13.57 7.05
C TYR A 375 -15.83 13.90 5.76
N ALA A 376 -15.19 14.60 4.83
CA ALA A 376 -15.80 14.90 3.52
C ALA A 376 -16.06 13.63 2.72
N LEU A 377 -15.15 12.65 2.78
CA LEU A 377 -15.32 11.32 2.17
C LEU A 377 -16.50 10.57 2.80
N TYR A 378 -16.57 10.55 4.13
CA TYR A 378 -17.71 9.98 4.85
C TYR A 378 -19.03 10.63 4.44
N TYR A 379 -19.06 11.97 4.36
CA TYR A 379 -20.22 12.72 3.93
C TYR A 379 -20.64 12.38 2.49
N ALA A 380 -19.68 12.23 1.59
CA ALA A 380 -19.92 11.76 0.22
C ALA A 380 -20.56 10.38 0.20
N LYS A 381 -20.02 9.42 0.96
CA LYS A 381 -20.56 8.05 1.05
C LYS A 381 -21.99 8.00 1.61
N ALA A 382 -22.31 8.88 2.56
CA ALA A 382 -23.61 8.91 3.21
C ALA A 382 -24.71 9.61 2.36
N ASN A 383 -24.34 10.66 1.63
CA ASN A 383 -25.32 11.54 0.97
C ASN A 383 -25.29 11.50 -0.56
N SER A 384 -24.11 11.19 -1.15
CA SER A 384 -23.90 11.25 -2.60
C SER A 384 -22.82 10.30 -3.04
N ARG A 385 -23.03 9.00 -2.76
CA ARG A 385 -22.06 7.95 -3.08
C ARG A 385 -21.61 8.01 -4.55
N GLY A 386 -20.33 7.82 -4.80
CA GLY A 386 -19.74 7.95 -6.14
C GLY A 386 -19.45 9.40 -6.54
N SER A 387 -19.43 10.33 -5.61
CA SER A 387 -19.13 11.75 -5.84
C SER A 387 -17.91 12.23 -5.06
N ALA A 388 -17.47 13.46 -5.40
CA ALA A 388 -16.40 14.15 -4.72
C ALA A 388 -16.95 15.31 -3.89
N VAL A 389 -16.59 15.41 -2.62
CA VAL A 389 -17.03 16.46 -1.69
C VAL A 389 -15.82 17.21 -1.14
N LEU A 390 -15.87 18.54 -1.19
CA LEU A 390 -14.89 19.42 -0.55
C LEU A 390 -15.39 19.76 0.87
N PHE A 391 -14.49 19.63 1.84
CA PHE A 391 -14.73 20.05 3.21
C PHE A 391 -14.94 21.58 3.26
N THR A 392 -16.03 22.02 3.87
CA THR A 392 -16.45 23.42 3.97
C THR A 392 -16.70 23.82 5.43
N GLU A 393 -16.94 25.11 5.67
CA GLU A 393 -17.36 25.59 7.01
C GLU A 393 -18.68 24.95 7.50
N GLU A 394 -19.56 24.54 6.59
CA GLU A 394 -20.78 23.83 6.94
C GLU A 394 -20.45 22.46 7.55
N HIS A 395 -19.54 21.73 6.92
CA HIS A 395 -19.04 20.46 7.45
C HIS A 395 -18.32 20.64 8.81
N GLU A 396 -17.59 21.74 8.98
CA GLU A 396 -16.98 22.08 10.29
C GLU A 396 -18.04 22.28 11.37
N ARG A 397 -19.13 22.97 11.05
CA ARG A 397 -20.26 23.16 11.97
C ARG A 397 -20.93 21.83 12.33
N LEU A 398 -21.15 20.97 11.33
CA LEU A 398 -21.72 19.64 11.55
C LEU A 398 -20.81 18.78 12.43
N LEU A 399 -19.49 18.77 12.19
CA LEU A 399 -18.51 18.07 13.02
C LEU A 399 -18.54 18.54 14.48
N ARG A 400 -18.52 19.86 14.70
CA ARG A 400 -18.60 20.43 16.07
C ARG A 400 -19.90 20.03 16.75
N THR A 401 -21.01 20.11 16.03
CA THR A 401 -22.32 19.71 16.56
C THR A 401 -22.33 18.23 16.93
N GLN A 402 -21.80 17.35 16.07
CA GLN A 402 -21.69 15.92 16.35
C GLN A 402 -20.82 15.65 17.57
N SER A 403 -19.67 16.31 17.71
CA SER A 403 -18.78 16.17 18.85
C SER A 403 -19.45 16.60 20.18
N VAL A 404 -20.18 17.71 20.16
CA VAL A 404 -20.94 18.18 21.34
C VAL A 404 -22.04 17.17 21.71
N ILE A 405 -22.77 16.67 20.72
CA ILE A 405 -23.82 15.67 20.94
C ILE A 405 -23.23 14.37 21.49
N GLU A 406 -22.11 13.89 20.92
CA GLU A 406 -21.44 12.68 21.39
C GLU A 406 -20.98 12.84 22.85
N GLN A 407 -20.38 13.97 23.18
CA GLN A 407 -19.93 14.25 24.55
C GLN A 407 -21.12 14.28 25.52
N ALA A 408 -22.21 14.98 25.15
CA ALA A 408 -23.44 15.01 25.95
C ALA A 408 -23.99 13.58 26.15
N LEU A 409 -24.02 12.77 25.09
CA LEU A 409 -24.54 11.41 25.12
C LEU A 409 -23.71 10.46 26.01
N ARG A 410 -22.39 10.65 26.05
CA ARG A 410 -21.48 9.88 26.93
C ARG A 410 -21.75 10.12 28.42
N HIS A 411 -22.18 11.33 28.77
CA HIS A 411 -22.43 11.73 30.15
C HIS A 411 -23.92 11.71 30.54
N ALA A 412 -24.81 11.40 29.59
CA ALA A 412 -26.26 11.41 29.79
C ALA A 412 -26.72 10.39 30.84
N ASP A 413 -27.65 10.80 31.69
CA ASP A 413 -28.46 9.88 32.49
C ASP A 413 -29.56 9.29 31.58
N LEU A 414 -29.20 8.17 30.93
CA LEU A 414 -30.05 7.53 29.91
C LEU A 414 -31.46 7.17 30.46
N ALA A 415 -31.58 6.89 31.76
CA ALA A 415 -32.86 6.52 32.35
C ALA A 415 -33.81 7.73 32.46
N ARG A 416 -33.29 8.94 32.60
CA ARG A 416 -34.06 10.18 32.76
C ARG A 416 -34.21 10.98 31.46
N GLU A 417 -33.16 10.97 30.64
CA GLU A 417 -33.08 11.79 29.43
C GLU A 417 -33.68 11.09 28.21
N MET A 418 -33.66 9.75 28.18
CA MET A 418 -34.23 8.96 27.09
C MET A 418 -35.67 8.59 27.42
N SER A 419 -36.54 8.70 26.44
CA SER A 419 -37.95 8.35 26.52
C SER A 419 -38.44 7.76 25.21
N LEU A 420 -39.65 7.18 25.24
CA LEU A 420 -40.32 6.60 24.08
C LEU A 420 -41.61 7.34 23.78
N VAL A 421 -41.91 7.48 22.52
CA VAL A 421 -43.25 7.72 22.01
C VAL A 421 -43.68 6.57 21.14
N TYR A 422 -44.96 6.35 21.00
CA TYR A 422 -45.53 5.16 20.38
C TYR A 422 -46.45 5.55 19.23
N GLN A 423 -46.25 4.89 18.08
CA GLN A 423 -47.08 5.13 16.90
C GLN A 423 -47.91 3.83 16.58
N PRO A 424 -49.26 3.95 16.38
CA PRO A 424 -50.07 2.80 16.14
C PRO A 424 -49.84 2.21 14.73
N ILE A 425 -49.77 0.88 14.67
CA ILE A 425 -49.88 0.06 13.46
C ILE A 425 -51.29 -0.49 13.43
N VAL A 426 -52.03 -0.19 12.37
CA VAL A 426 -53.48 -0.45 12.27
C VAL A 426 -53.74 -1.53 11.23
N ASP A 427 -54.57 -2.51 11.56
CA ASP A 427 -55.19 -3.39 10.58
C ASP A 427 -56.40 -2.69 9.97
N VAL A 428 -56.30 -2.31 8.69
CA VAL A 428 -57.33 -1.49 8.03
C VAL A 428 -58.63 -2.24 7.77
N ARG A 429 -58.63 -3.55 7.73
CA ARG A 429 -59.84 -4.37 7.56
C ARG A 429 -60.72 -4.36 8.81
N SER A 430 -60.09 -4.51 9.96
CA SER A 430 -60.78 -4.45 11.25
C SER A 430 -60.92 -3.02 11.77
N GLY A 431 -60.10 -2.11 11.29
CA GLY A 431 -59.97 -0.74 11.79
C GLY A 431 -59.37 -0.66 13.19
N ARG A 432 -58.68 -1.74 13.65
CA ARG A 432 -58.14 -1.86 15.00
C ARG A 432 -56.60 -1.76 15.01
N THR A 433 -56.08 -1.17 16.05
CA THR A 433 -54.64 -1.18 16.36
C THR A 433 -54.22 -2.60 16.72
N ILE A 434 -53.11 -3.04 16.13
CA ILE A 434 -52.52 -4.37 16.33
C ILE A 434 -51.15 -4.29 16.99
N ALA A 435 -50.46 -3.18 16.89
CA ALA A 435 -49.16 -2.95 17.51
C ALA A 435 -48.91 -1.47 17.70
N PHE A 436 -47.94 -1.14 18.56
CA PHE A 436 -47.31 0.18 18.61
C PHE A 436 -45.82 0.04 18.30
N GLU A 437 -45.34 0.88 17.42
CA GLU A 437 -43.93 1.07 17.23
C GLU A 437 -43.37 2.06 18.27
N ALA A 438 -42.32 1.63 18.99
CA ALA A 438 -41.63 2.45 20.00
C ALA A 438 -40.52 3.28 19.35
N LEU A 439 -40.68 4.59 19.39
CA LEU A 439 -39.79 5.54 18.74
C LEU A 439 -39.02 6.33 19.80
N ALA A 440 -37.68 6.24 19.79
CA ALA A 440 -36.77 6.88 20.73
C ALA A 440 -36.88 8.43 20.71
N ARG A 441 -36.79 9.05 21.87
CA ARG A 441 -36.67 10.49 22.04
C ARG A 441 -35.60 10.77 23.08
N TRP A 442 -34.74 11.74 22.78
CA TRP A 442 -33.73 12.21 23.71
C TRP A 442 -33.92 13.68 24.02
N LYS A 443 -34.02 14.00 25.30
CA LYS A 443 -34.11 15.36 25.81
C LYS A 443 -32.93 15.62 26.75
N SER A 444 -31.86 16.18 26.19
CA SER A 444 -30.69 16.57 26.95
C SER A 444 -30.99 17.83 27.77
N PRO A 445 -30.53 17.92 29.03
CA PRO A 445 -30.63 19.12 29.85
C PRO A 445 -29.93 20.35 29.22
N GLU A 446 -28.84 20.13 28.51
CA GLU A 446 -28.02 21.18 27.91
C GLU A 446 -28.43 21.52 26.46
N LEU A 447 -28.76 20.50 25.67
CA LEU A 447 -28.99 20.63 24.20
C LEU A 447 -30.47 20.64 23.83
N GLY A 448 -31.36 20.41 24.80
CA GLY A 448 -32.79 20.29 24.53
C GLY A 448 -33.18 18.99 23.85
N GLN A 449 -34.19 19.01 23.00
CA GLN A 449 -34.69 17.86 22.30
C GLN A 449 -33.86 17.58 21.04
N ILE A 450 -33.25 16.39 20.93
CA ILE A 450 -32.42 15.97 19.80
C ILE A 450 -33.14 14.89 19.03
N SER A 451 -33.17 15.05 17.70
CA SER A 451 -33.85 14.09 16.80
C SER A 451 -33.10 12.74 16.78
N PRO A 452 -33.83 11.61 16.74
CA PRO A 452 -33.25 10.27 16.55
C PRO A 452 -32.36 10.18 15.30
N ALA A 453 -32.75 10.81 14.21
CA ALA A 453 -31.94 10.87 12.98
C ALA A 453 -30.54 11.51 13.18
N VAL A 454 -30.35 12.27 14.27
CA VAL A 454 -29.07 12.88 14.62
C VAL A 454 -28.30 12.06 15.64
N PHE A 455 -28.95 11.70 16.78
CA PHE A 455 -28.20 11.06 17.87
C PHE A 455 -27.98 9.55 17.67
N VAL A 456 -28.87 8.84 16.97
CA VAL A 456 -28.72 7.38 16.77
C VAL A 456 -27.47 7.05 15.96
N PRO A 457 -27.18 7.69 14.80
CA PRO A 457 -25.92 7.44 14.07
C PRO A 457 -24.67 7.79 14.88
N ILE A 458 -24.73 8.82 15.74
CA ILE A 458 -23.63 9.20 16.64
C ILE A 458 -23.44 8.12 17.70
N ALA A 459 -24.52 7.62 18.29
CA ALA A 459 -24.48 6.55 19.29
C ALA A 459 -23.94 5.23 18.73
N GLU A 460 -24.29 4.90 17.49
CA GLU A 460 -23.78 3.70 16.80
C GLU A 460 -22.26 3.79 16.59
N ARG A 461 -21.77 4.89 16.02
CA ARG A 461 -20.35 5.11 15.79
C ARG A 461 -19.52 5.15 17.08
N SER A 462 -20.06 5.72 18.13
CA SER A 462 -19.38 5.83 19.44
C SER A 462 -19.54 4.58 20.32
N GLY A 463 -20.28 3.54 19.85
CA GLY A 463 -20.53 2.32 20.59
C GLY A 463 -21.49 2.48 21.79
N LEU A 464 -22.18 3.62 21.91
CA LEU A 464 -23.11 3.91 22.99
C LEU A 464 -24.50 3.31 22.75
N ILE A 465 -24.81 2.95 21.50
CA ILE A 465 -26.16 2.54 21.10
C ILE A 465 -26.68 1.33 21.90
N THR A 466 -25.86 0.32 22.16
CA THR A 466 -26.27 -0.89 22.91
C THR A 466 -26.75 -0.54 24.33
N ARG A 467 -26.15 0.46 24.99
CA ARG A 467 -26.61 0.94 26.30
C ARG A 467 -27.96 1.65 26.21
N ILE A 468 -28.14 2.43 25.16
CA ILE A 468 -29.40 3.15 24.86
C ILE A 468 -30.48 2.14 24.57
N THR A 469 -30.24 1.17 23.68
CA THR A 469 -31.15 0.07 23.37
C THR A 469 -31.61 -0.65 24.63
N ALA A 470 -30.69 -1.02 25.52
CA ALA A 470 -31.04 -1.74 26.75
C ALA A 470 -32.00 -0.95 27.65
N VAL A 471 -31.77 0.37 27.83
CA VAL A 471 -32.65 1.23 28.64
C VAL A 471 -34.02 1.40 27.98
N LEU A 472 -34.05 1.77 26.68
CA LEU A 472 -35.28 2.02 25.96
C LEU A 472 -36.11 0.73 25.77
N PHE A 473 -35.45 -0.39 25.51
CA PHE A 473 -36.16 -1.67 25.40
C PHE A 473 -36.84 -2.09 26.72
N GLY A 474 -36.17 -1.87 27.86
CA GLY A 474 -36.79 -2.08 29.16
C GLY A 474 -38.03 -1.20 29.39
N GLN A 475 -37.96 0.10 29.01
CA GLN A 475 -39.11 1.02 29.06
C GLN A 475 -40.25 0.57 28.13
N ALA A 476 -39.91 0.16 26.89
CA ALA A 476 -40.91 -0.32 25.92
C ALA A 476 -41.68 -1.57 26.42
N LEU A 477 -40.97 -2.55 26.98
CA LEU A 477 -41.56 -3.73 27.54
C LEU A 477 -42.47 -3.40 28.73
N ALA A 478 -42.05 -2.46 29.58
CA ALA A 478 -42.89 -2.03 30.72
C ALA A 478 -44.20 -1.36 30.23
N ALA A 479 -44.15 -0.55 29.20
CA ALA A 479 -45.34 0.04 28.58
C ALA A 479 -46.22 -1.00 27.93
N ALA A 480 -45.66 -1.96 27.18
CA ALA A 480 -46.41 -3.00 26.49
C ALA A 480 -47.19 -3.94 27.44
N ARG A 481 -46.78 -4.07 28.70
CA ARG A 481 -47.53 -4.83 29.70
C ARG A 481 -48.85 -4.19 30.09
N ALA A 482 -48.98 -2.90 29.95
CA ALA A 482 -50.23 -2.19 30.26
C ALA A 482 -51.25 -2.24 29.11
N TRP A 483 -50.82 -2.61 27.91
CA TRP A 483 -51.70 -2.73 26.76
C TRP A 483 -52.44 -4.09 26.76
N PRO A 484 -53.61 -4.18 26.12
CA PRO A 484 -54.32 -5.46 25.92
C PRO A 484 -53.42 -6.52 25.26
N ASP A 485 -53.66 -7.81 25.55
CA ASP A 485 -52.83 -8.92 25.04
C ASP A 485 -52.82 -9.04 23.51
N SER A 486 -53.81 -8.45 22.83
CA SER A 486 -53.89 -8.40 21.37
C SER A 486 -52.93 -7.36 20.73
N ILE A 487 -52.35 -6.48 21.53
CA ILE A 487 -51.47 -5.40 21.03
C ILE A 487 -50.01 -5.80 21.17
N ALA A 488 -49.29 -5.80 20.07
CA ALA A 488 -47.85 -6.08 20.03
C ALA A 488 -47.00 -4.80 20.22
N LEU A 489 -45.75 -5.00 20.63
CA LEU A 489 -44.71 -3.96 20.67
C LEU A 489 -43.77 -4.17 19.49
N SER A 490 -43.57 -3.14 18.67
CA SER A 490 -42.52 -3.10 17.65
C SER A 490 -41.38 -2.21 18.14
N PHE A 491 -40.11 -2.70 18.01
CA PHE A 491 -38.92 -2.03 18.55
C PHE A 491 -37.74 -2.18 17.63
N ASN A 492 -37.08 -1.04 17.34
CA ASN A 492 -35.94 -0.96 16.44
C ASN A 492 -34.63 -1.48 17.09
N LEU A 493 -33.92 -2.37 16.39
CA LEU A 493 -32.59 -2.84 16.74
C LEU A 493 -31.51 -2.10 15.96
N SER A 494 -30.40 -1.78 16.64
CA SER A 494 -29.22 -1.23 15.98
C SER A 494 -28.39 -2.31 15.29
N MET A 495 -27.48 -1.88 14.40
CA MET A 495 -26.47 -2.77 13.81
C MET A 495 -25.65 -3.51 14.87
N ALA A 496 -25.27 -2.84 15.97
CA ALA A 496 -24.50 -3.42 17.06
C ALA A 496 -25.26 -4.54 17.78
N ASP A 497 -26.57 -4.41 17.91
CA ASP A 497 -27.42 -5.44 18.54
C ASP A 497 -27.56 -6.69 17.67
N ILE A 498 -27.53 -6.53 16.36
CA ILE A 498 -27.63 -7.64 15.38
C ILE A 498 -26.28 -8.35 15.20
N ALA A 499 -25.16 -7.63 15.29
CA ALA A 499 -23.83 -8.20 15.15
C ALA A 499 -23.36 -9.03 16.36
N SER A 500 -24.04 -8.92 17.52
CA SER A 500 -23.61 -9.52 18.79
C SER A 500 -24.52 -10.65 19.26
N PRO A 501 -24.04 -11.91 19.35
CA PRO A 501 -24.79 -13.00 19.98
C PRO A 501 -25.14 -12.72 21.45
N GLN A 502 -24.28 -11.97 22.16
CA GLN A 502 -24.53 -11.59 23.54
C GLN A 502 -25.70 -10.59 23.65
N ALA A 503 -25.82 -9.65 22.71
CA ALA A 503 -26.95 -8.73 22.67
C ALA A 503 -28.26 -9.49 22.45
N ALA A 504 -28.32 -10.49 21.55
CA ALA A 504 -29.49 -11.35 21.38
C ALA A 504 -29.86 -12.08 22.66
N ALA A 505 -28.89 -12.65 23.37
CA ALA A 505 -29.13 -13.34 24.65
C ALA A 505 -29.69 -12.37 25.71
N ASN A 506 -29.18 -11.17 25.78
CA ASN A 506 -29.65 -10.12 26.69
C ASN A 506 -31.10 -9.68 26.37
N ILE A 507 -31.42 -9.51 25.07
CA ILE A 507 -32.77 -9.17 24.60
C ILE A 507 -33.73 -10.27 25.04
N VAL A 508 -33.43 -11.54 24.79
CA VAL A 508 -34.26 -12.69 25.17
C VAL A 508 -34.47 -12.73 26.69
N ALA A 509 -33.37 -12.52 27.47
CA ALA A 509 -33.46 -12.51 28.93
C ALA A 509 -34.35 -11.34 29.42
N THR A 510 -34.23 -10.15 28.82
CA THR A 510 -35.07 -8.99 29.17
C THR A 510 -36.52 -9.20 28.85
N VAL A 511 -36.88 -9.82 27.71
CA VAL A 511 -38.28 -10.20 27.37
C VAL A 511 -38.82 -11.19 28.37
N LYS A 512 -38.06 -12.24 28.71
CA LYS A 512 -38.50 -13.24 29.72
C LYS A 512 -38.67 -12.59 31.09
N ALA A 513 -37.79 -11.75 31.53
CA ALA A 513 -37.86 -11.06 32.82
C ALA A 513 -39.05 -10.09 32.89
N SER A 514 -39.46 -9.49 31.78
CA SER A 514 -40.56 -8.55 31.73
C SER A 514 -41.93 -9.20 31.96
N GLY A 515 -42.06 -10.53 31.78
CA GLY A 515 -43.33 -11.25 31.84
C GLY A 515 -44.26 -11.03 30.65
N LEU A 516 -43.82 -10.27 29.63
CA LEU A 516 -44.58 -10.12 28.39
C LEU A 516 -44.45 -11.39 27.52
N ALA A 517 -45.52 -11.84 26.90
CA ALA A 517 -45.45 -12.96 25.98
C ALA A 517 -44.55 -12.66 24.80
N PRO A 518 -43.50 -13.49 24.50
CA PRO A 518 -42.53 -13.19 23.43
C PRO A 518 -43.17 -12.92 22.06
N GLY A 519 -44.28 -13.58 21.73
CA GLY A 519 -45.02 -13.35 20.48
C GLY A 519 -45.69 -11.99 20.36
N ARG A 520 -45.72 -11.19 21.44
CA ARG A 520 -46.14 -9.78 21.42
C ARG A 520 -44.98 -8.81 21.14
N VAL A 521 -43.76 -9.32 20.95
CA VAL A 521 -42.58 -8.49 20.63
C VAL A 521 -42.19 -8.69 19.17
N VAL A 522 -42.12 -7.62 18.43
CA VAL A 522 -41.58 -7.54 17.07
C VAL A 522 -40.31 -6.71 17.12
N LEU A 523 -39.22 -7.29 16.67
CA LEU A 523 -37.94 -6.56 16.56
C LEU A 523 -37.69 -6.17 15.11
N GLU A 524 -37.39 -4.90 14.88
CA GLU A 524 -37.18 -4.33 13.56
C GLU A 524 -35.71 -4.19 13.28
N ALA A 525 -35.26 -4.59 12.09
CA ALA A 525 -33.88 -4.48 11.65
C ALA A 525 -33.86 -3.87 10.25
N THR A 526 -33.07 -2.83 10.05
CA THR A 526 -32.93 -2.19 8.72
C THR A 526 -32.19 -3.10 7.75
N GLU A 527 -32.49 -2.97 6.46
CA GLU A 527 -31.83 -3.70 5.38
C GLU A 527 -30.30 -3.56 5.47
N THR A 528 -29.80 -2.35 5.67
CA THR A 528 -28.36 -2.06 5.76
C THR A 528 -27.69 -2.78 6.92
N ALA A 529 -28.37 -2.89 8.06
CA ALA A 529 -27.85 -3.59 9.25
C ALA A 529 -27.66 -5.10 9.00
N LEU A 530 -28.51 -5.70 8.18
CA LEU A 530 -28.47 -7.14 7.90
C LEU A 530 -27.46 -7.52 6.82
N ILE A 531 -27.11 -6.63 5.90
CA ILE A 531 -26.21 -6.93 4.76
C ILE A 531 -24.74 -6.90 5.16
N GLN A 532 -24.34 -6.22 6.23
CA GLN A 532 -22.92 -6.11 6.63
C GLN A 532 -22.29 -7.47 6.97
N ASP A 533 -23.03 -8.33 7.69
CA ASP A 533 -22.62 -9.71 7.98
C ASP A 533 -23.89 -10.59 8.03
N VAL A 534 -24.31 -11.07 6.87
CA VAL A 534 -25.55 -11.84 6.70
C VAL A 534 -25.54 -13.14 7.52
N ASP A 535 -24.38 -13.81 7.60
CA ASP A 535 -24.30 -15.10 8.31
C ASP A 535 -24.39 -14.89 9.84
N GLN A 536 -23.80 -13.83 10.37
CA GLN A 536 -23.91 -13.49 11.79
C GLN A 536 -25.32 -12.97 12.12
N ALA A 537 -25.86 -12.07 11.31
CA ALA A 537 -27.24 -11.59 11.45
C ALA A 537 -28.24 -12.77 11.46
N GLN A 538 -28.09 -13.71 10.54
CA GLN A 538 -28.95 -14.90 10.48
C GLN A 538 -28.92 -15.73 11.78
N LYS A 539 -27.73 -15.91 12.39
CA LYS A 539 -27.62 -16.65 13.67
C LYS A 539 -28.34 -15.92 14.80
N VAL A 540 -28.15 -14.59 14.90
CA VAL A 540 -28.82 -13.77 15.92
C VAL A 540 -30.33 -13.79 15.75
N LEU A 541 -30.84 -13.54 14.54
CA LEU A 541 -32.25 -13.52 14.24
C LEU A 541 -32.91 -14.90 14.48
N ARG A 542 -32.22 -15.99 14.14
CA ARG A 542 -32.73 -17.35 14.46
C ARG A 542 -32.85 -17.58 15.97
N THR A 543 -31.91 -17.09 16.76
CA THR A 543 -31.96 -17.18 18.22
C THR A 543 -33.14 -16.42 18.79
N LEU A 544 -33.40 -15.21 18.32
CA LEU A 544 -34.54 -14.39 18.73
C LEU A 544 -35.88 -15.10 18.37
N ARG A 545 -35.98 -15.53 17.12
CA ARG A 545 -37.20 -16.20 16.63
C ARG A 545 -37.47 -17.53 17.32
N ALA A 546 -36.43 -18.32 17.63
CA ALA A 546 -36.58 -19.59 18.38
C ALA A 546 -37.11 -19.38 19.82
N ASN A 547 -36.97 -18.14 20.36
CA ASN A 547 -37.58 -17.75 21.64
C ASN A 547 -38.94 -17.08 21.48
N GLY A 548 -39.57 -17.16 20.29
CA GLY A 548 -40.94 -16.71 20.03
C GLY A 548 -41.04 -15.20 19.71
N ILE A 549 -39.94 -14.49 19.51
CA ILE A 549 -39.93 -13.07 19.16
C ILE A 549 -40.05 -12.96 17.63
N ALA A 550 -40.93 -12.10 17.13
CA ALA A 550 -41.09 -11.87 15.71
C ALA A 550 -40.06 -10.88 15.18
N ILE A 551 -39.64 -11.05 13.91
CA ILE A 551 -38.63 -10.21 13.25
C ILE A 551 -39.25 -9.50 12.06
N ALA A 552 -39.05 -8.17 11.98
CA ALA A 552 -39.42 -7.33 10.85
C ALA A 552 -38.19 -6.81 10.13
N LEU A 553 -38.19 -6.82 8.80
CA LEU A 553 -37.26 -6.14 7.97
C LEU A 553 -37.77 -4.73 7.72
N ASP A 554 -37.00 -3.72 8.11
CA ASP A 554 -37.35 -2.31 8.02
C ASP A 554 -36.65 -1.58 6.86
N ASP A 555 -37.20 -0.44 6.41
CA ASP A 555 -36.74 0.41 5.32
C ASP A 555 -36.53 -0.34 4.00
N PHE A 556 -37.34 -1.37 3.72
CA PHE A 556 -37.15 -2.22 2.55
C PHE A 556 -37.32 -1.45 1.23
N GLY A 557 -36.29 -1.57 0.37
CA GLY A 557 -36.24 -0.99 -0.97
C GLY A 557 -35.46 0.31 -1.07
N THR A 558 -34.98 0.87 0.05
CA THR A 558 -34.13 2.08 0.04
C THR A 558 -32.66 1.78 -0.20
N GLY A 559 -32.23 0.48 -0.10
CA GLY A 559 -30.88 0.02 -0.26
C GLY A 559 -30.67 -0.80 -1.56
N TYR A 560 -29.48 -1.40 -1.70
CA TYR A 560 -29.16 -2.35 -2.77
C TYR A 560 -29.84 -3.71 -2.45
N SER A 561 -31.17 -3.76 -2.60
CA SER A 561 -31.96 -4.98 -2.32
C SER A 561 -31.54 -6.13 -3.23
N SER A 562 -30.57 -6.91 -2.80
CA SER A 562 -30.40 -8.23 -3.38
C SER A 562 -31.48 -9.15 -2.79
N LEU A 563 -32.55 -9.37 -3.52
CA LEU A 563 -33.62 -10.37 -3.22
C LEU A 563 -33.06 -11.73 -2.77
N SER A 564 -31.79 -12.00 -3.12
CA SER A 564 -31.05 -13.21 -2.75
C SER A 564 -30.84 -13.38 -1.24
N TYR A 565 -30.89 -12.31 -0.42
CA TYR A 565 -30.66 -12.41 1.02
C TYR A 565 -31.98 -12.50 1.81
N VAL A 566 -33.03 -11.82 1.35
CA VAL A 566 -34.32 -11.76 2.07
C VAL A 566 -34.90 -13.15 2.32
N HIS A 567 -34.85 -14.07 1.34
CA HIS A 567 -35.35 -15.43 1.47
C HIS A 567 -34.52 -16.30 2.45
N ARG A 568 -33.29 -15.94 2.76
CA ARG A 568 -32.41 -16.67 3.69
C ARG A 568 -32.58 -16.24 5.14
N LEU A 569 -33.12 -15.04 5.37
CA LEU A 569 -33.31 -14.49 6.70
C LEU A 569 -34.61 -15.01 7.35
N PRO A 570 -34.62 -15.29 8.64
CA PRO A 570 -35.80 -15.77 9.36
C PRO A 570 -36.75 -14.62 9.71
N LEU A 571 -37.38 -14.03 8.71
CA LEU A 571 -38.28 -12.89 8.83
C LEU A 571 -39.74 -13.35 9.04
N ASP A 572 -40.56 -12.52 9.70
CA ASP A 572 -41.97 -12.64 9.88
C ASP A 572 -42.74 -11.48 9.22
N LYS A 573 -42.14 -10.31 9.18
CA LYS A 573 -42.73 -9.08 8.61
C LYS A 573 -41.76 -8.36 7.70
N LEU A 574 -42.33 -7.54 6.79
CA LEU A 574 -41.61 -6.63 5.90
C LEU A 574 -42.28 -5.28 5.99
N LYS A 575 -41.53 -4.19 6.26
CA LYS A 575 -41.99 -2.81 6.31
C LYS A 575 -41.58 -2.08 5.04
N ILE A 576 -42.52 -1.45 4.36
CA ILE A 576 -42.28 -0.64 3.17
C ILE A 576 -42.07 0.81 3.60
N ASP A 577 -40.89 1.37 3.26
CA ASP A 577 -40.53 2.73 3.62
C ASP A 577 -41.44 3.79 2.99
N ARG A 578 -41.61 4.91 3.69
CA ARG A 578 -42.45 6.02 3.29
C ARG A 578 -42.04 6.67 1.96
N SER A 579 -40.77 6.55 1.53
CA SER A 579 -40.32 7.15 0.27
C SER A 579 -41.08 6.64 -0.95
N PHE A 580 -41.54 5.38 -0.92
CA PHE A 580 -42.37 4.82 -1.97
C PHE A 580 -43.85 5.22 -1.87
N ILE A 581 -44.27 5.76 -0.74
CA ILE A 581 -45.66 6.07 -0.44
C ILE A 581 -46.01 7.55 -0.71
N SER A 582 -45.00 8.43 -0.59
CA SER A 582 -45.20 9.89 -0.78
C SER A 582 -45.88 10.23 -2.11
N GLU A 583 -45.49 9.56 -3.20
CA GLU A 583 -46.01 9.83 -4.55
C GLU A 583 -46.90 8.73 -5.13
N ILE A 584 -47.33 7.74 -4.32
CA ILE A 584 -48.02 6.52 -4.79
C ILE A 584 -49.34 6.83 -5.52
N THR A 585 -50.01 7.95 -5.20
CA THR A 585 -51.25 8.36 -5.83
C THR A 585 -51.04 9.05 -7.19
N THR A 586 -49.89 9.66 -7.42
CA THR A 586 -49.56 10.45 -8.58
C THR A 586 -48.57 9.78 -9.54
N ASP A 587 -47.64 8.98 -9.03
CA ASP A 587 -46.63 8.30 -9.83
C ASP A 587 -46.97 6.82 -10.06
N PRO A 588 -47.17 6.41 -11.31
CA PRO A 588 -47.39 4.97 -11.65
C PRO A 588 -46.19 4.09 -11.29
N ALA A 589 -44.95 4.59 -11.40
CA ALA A 589 -43.75 3.78 -11.11
C ALA A 589 -43.66 3.43 -9.62
N SER A 590 -43.94 4.37 -8.73
CA SER A 590 -44.05 4.14 -7.29
C SER A 590 -45.13 3.11 -6.95
N ARG A 591 -46.26 3.12 -7.63
CA ARG A 591 -47.34 2.14 -7.48
C ARG A 591 -46.93 0.76 -7.91
N ASP A 592 -46.25 0.64 -9.06
CA ASP A 592 -45.77 -0.65 -9.58
C ASP A 592 -44.70 -1.28 -8.65
N ILE A 593 -43.81 -0.45 -8.09
CA ILE A 593 -42.81 -0.87 -7.10
C ILE A 593 -43.52 -1.44 -5.86
N VAL A 594 -44.43 -0.69 -5.25
CA VAL A 594 -45.19 -1.14 -4.06
C VAL A 594 -45.95 -2.40 -4.34
N THR A 595 -46.61 -2.50 -5.51
CA THR A 595 -47.33 -3.71 -5.93
C THR A 595 -46.43 -4.92 -6.01
N SER A 596 -45.21 -4.72 -6.56
CA SER A 596 -44.19 -5.78 -6.66
C SER A 596 -43.69 -6.23 -5.30
N ILE A 597 -43.46 -5.29 -4.37
CA ILE A 597 -43.02 -5.57 -3.01
C ILE A 597 -44.14 -6.36 -2.25
N LEU A 598 -45.39 -5.94 -2.37
CA LEU A 598 -46.53 -6.65 -1.77
C LEU A 598 -46.70 -8.08 -2.31
N ALA A 599 -46.45 -8.28 -3.62
CA ALA A 599 -46.47 -9.60 -4.24
C ALA A 599 -45.31 -10.46 -3.72
N LEU A 600 -44.09 -9.89 -3.59
CA LEU A 600 -42.94 -10.56 -3.00
C LEU A 600 -43.19 -10.99 -1.56
N ALA A 601 -43.67 -10.09 -0.71
CA ALA A 601 -43.99 -10.41 0.69
C ALA A 601 -44.98 -11.57 0.78
N ARG A 602 -46.06 -11.58 -0.05
CA ARG A 602 -47.01 -12.67 -0.14
C ARG A 602 -46.39 -14.00 -0.53
N ASN A 603 -45.49 -13.98 -1.54
CA ASN A 603 -44.80 -15.20 -1.99
C ASN A 603 -43.87 -15.78 -0.93
N LEU A 604 -43.24 -14.90 -0.14
CA LEU A 604 -42.36 -15.25 0.98
C LEU A 604 -43.14 -15.56 2.27
N LYS A 605 -44.49 -15.44 2.26
CA LYS A 605 -45.38 -15.62 3.42
C LYS A 605 -45.05 -14.64 4.57
N LEU A 606 -44.59 -13.43 4.22
CA LEU A 606 -44.31 -12.35 5.18
C LEU A 606 -45.55 -11.47 5.30
N CYS A 607 -45.83 -10.98 6.51
CA CYS A 607 -46.80 -9.93 6.73
C CYS A 607 -46.18 -8.58 6.30
N CYS A 608 -46.90 -7.81 5.49
CA CYS A 608 -46.42 -6.51 5.03
C CYS A 608 -47.04 -5.37 5.83
N VAL A 609 -46.22 -4.46 6.32
CA VAL A 609 -46.61 -3.19 6.95
C VAL A 609 -46.18 -2.06 6.01
N VAL A 610 -47.06 -1.10 5.73
CA VAL A 610 -46.76 0.07 4.92
C VAL A 610 -46.71 1.28 5.82
N GLU A 611 -45.59 2.05 5.69
CA GLU A 611 -45.32 3.21 6.53
C GLU A 611 -45.58 4.54 5.81
N GLY A 612 -45.62 5.60 6.61
CA GLY A 612 -45.65 6.98 6.10
C GLY A 612 -46.97 7.37 5.42
N ILE A 613 -48.09 6.71 5.78
CA ILE A 613 -49.37 7.06 5.22
C ILE A 613 -49.87 8.39 5.83
N GLU A 614 -50.11 9.39 5.00
CA GLU A 614 -50.53 10.72 5.41
C GLU A 614 -51.96 11.03 5.01
N THR A 615 -52.49 10.39 3.96
CA THR A 615 -53.84 10.72 3.42
C THR A 615 -54.74 9.47 3.34
N ALA A 616 -56.05 9.72 3.41
CA ALA A 616 -57.08 8.68 3.23
C ALA A 616 -57.07 8.09 1.81
N GLU A 617 -56.57 8.81 0.83
CA GLU A 617 -56.45 8.37 -0.56
C GLU A 617 -55.33 7.32 -0.68
N GLN A 618 -54.17 7.56 -0.08
CA GLN A 618 -53.09 6.62 0.01
C GLN A 618 -53.55 5.31 0.70
N ALA A 619 -54.22 5.46 1.84
CA ALA A 619 -54.74 4.28 2.60
C ALA A 619 -55.67 3.43 1.75
N ARG A 620 -56.65 4.02 1.08
CA ARG A 620 -57.62 3.30 0.21
C ARG A 620 -56.94 2.65 -0.99
N LEU A 621 -55.97 3.32 -1.61
CA LEU A 621 -55.21 2.75 -2.71
C LEU A 621 -54.41 1.51 -2.26
N LEU A 622 -53.69 1.60 -1.16
CA LEU A 622 -52.91 0.49 -0.59
C LEU A 622 -53.80 -0.69 -0.17
N GLU A 623 -54.96 -0.43 0.40
CA GLU A 623 -55.97 -1.45 0.72
C GLU A 623 -56.42 -2.18 -0.56
N SER A 624 -56.68 -1.42 -1.65
CA SER A 624 -57.04 -2.03 -2.95
C SER A 624 -55.94 -2.88 -3.56
N LEU A 625 -54.66 -2.58 -3.27
CA LEU A 625 -53.49 -3.36 -3.67
C LEU A 625 -53.25 -4.58 -2.76
N GLY A 626 -54.11 -4.72 -1.68
CA GLY A 626 -54.11 -5.87 -0.76
C GLY A 626 -53.16 -5.69 0.44
N CYS A 627 -52.72 -4.49 0.77
CA CYS A 627 -52.08 -4.20 2.03
C CYS A 627 -53.11 -4.19 3.18
N VAL A 628 -52.73 -4.79 4.31
CA VAL A 628 -53.64 -4.90 5.47
C VAL A 628 -53.11 -4.13 6.68
N GLN A 629 -51.82 -4.09 6.88
CA GLN A 629 -51.22 -3.42 8.03
C GLN A 629 -50.58 -2.10 7.59
N MET A 630 -50.97 -1.02 8.23
CA MET A 630 -50.59 0.34 7.83
C MET A 630 -50.22 1.21 9.03
N GLN A 631 -49.26 2.12 8.81
CA GLN A 631 -48.83 3.08 9.80
C GLN A 631 -48.61 4.47 9.15
N GLY A 632 -48.96 5.52 9.87
CA GLY A 632 -48.71 6.88 9.38
C GLY A 632 -49.57 7.93 10.10
N TYR A 633 -49.30 9.21 9.76
CA TYR A 633 -49.98 10.32 10.39
C TYR A 633 -51.47 10.42 10.06
N HIS A 634 -51.89 9.71 9.01
CA HIS A 634 -53.29 9.54 8.71
C HIS A 634 -54.07 8.85 9.84
N PHE A 635 -53.46 7.85 10.50
CA PHE A 635 -54.03 7.13 11.63
C PHE A 635 -53.80 7.88 12.92
N HIS A 636 -52.54 8.10 13.30
CA HIS A 636 -52.16 8.91 14.43
C HIS A 636 -50.68 9.30 14.38
N ARG A 637 -50.37 10.47 14.93
CA ARG A 637 -48.97 10.87 15.17
C ARG A 637 -48.40 10.07 16.36
N PRO A 638 -47.08 9.90 16.49
CA PRO A 638 -46.47 9.30 17.68
C PRO A 638 -46.95 10.03 18.94
N MET A 639 -47.35 9.27 19.96
CA MET A 639 -47.99 9.73 21.21
C MET A 639 -47.22 9.25 22.44
N GLY A 640 -47.39 9.88 23.57
CA GLY A 640 -46.87 9.44 24.86
C GLY A 640 -47.52 8.15 25.36
N PHE A 641 -46.90 7.49 26.34
CA PHE A 641 -47.45 6.25 26.89
C PHE A 641 -48.89 6.38 27.45
N SER A 642 -49.17 7.43 28.24
CA SER A 642 -50.52 7.68 28.75
C SER A 642 -51.56 7.80 27.65
N ASP A 643 -51.20 8.50 26.57
CA ASP A 643 -52.09 8.77 25.45
C ASP A 643 -52.39 7.47 24.66
N THR A 644 -51.49 6.43 24.73
CA THR A 644 -51.79 5.12 24.08
C THR A 644 -52.93 4.39 24.76
N LEU A 645 -53.09 4.52 26.06
CA LEU A 645 -54.18 3.90 26.81
C LEU A 645 -55.51 4.58 26.47
N ASP A 646 -55.54 5.90 26.52
CA ASP A 646 -56.72 6.70 26.13
C ASP A 646 -57.13 6.44 24.67
N TYR A 647 -56.15 6.30 23.78
CA TYR A 647 -56.38 6.00 22.37
C TYR A 647 -57.02 4.63 22.18
N LEU A 648 -56.54 3.56 22.89
CA LEU A 648 -57.10 2.21 22.83
C LEU A 648 -58.49 2.18 23.45
N ASP A 649 -58.77 2.91 24.54
CA ASP A 649 -60.09 2.98 25.16
C ASP A 649 -61.12 3.66 24.22
N ALA A 650 -60.70 4.72 23.56
CA ALA A 650 -61.51 5.41 22.54
C ALA A 650 -61.77 4.52 21.31
N GLU A 651 -60.80 3.67 20.92
CA GLU A 651 -60.97 2.70 19.82
C GLU A 651 -62.01 1.62 20.17
N VAL A 652 -61.98 1.10 21.38
CA VAL A 652 -63.00 0.14 21.89
C VAL A 652 -64.36 0.81 21.91
N ALA A 653 -64.49 2.03 22.37
CA ALA A 653 -65.74 2.76 22.37
C ALA A 653 -66.34 3.02 20.98
N ARG A 654 -65.53 3.17 19.94
CA ARG A 654 -65.93 3.35 18.55
C ARG A 654 -66.35 2.06 17.84
N ALA A 655 -65.95 0.89 18.34
CA ALA A 655 -66.19 -0.44 17.72
C ALA A 655 -67.67 -0.86 17.59
N PRO A 656 -68.61 -0.43 18.44
CA PRO A 656 -70.00 -0.89 18.35
C PRO A 656 -70.78 -0.46 17.10
N HIS A 657 -70.33 0.62 16.40
CA HIS A 657 -71.13 1.18 15.29
C HIS A 657 -70.78 0.65 13.88
N ARG A 658 -69.71 -0.11 13.70
CA ARG A 658 -69.33 -0.65 12.37
C ARG A 658 -69.94 -2.01 12.03
N VAL A 659 -70.43 -2.77 13.00
CA VAL A 659 -71.05 -4.09 12.76
C VAL A 659 -72.50 -3.99 12.23
N GLN A 660 -73.16 -2.81 12.33
CA GLN A 660 -74.53 -2.59 11.84
C GLN A 660 -74.66 -2.01 10.42
N ALA A 661 -73.55 -1.71 9.74
CA ALA A 661 -73.59 -1.07 8.40
C ALA A 661 -73.36 -2.06 7.24
N VAL A 662 -73.24 -3.36 7.51
CA VAL A 662 -73.12 -4.43 6.49
C VAL A 662 -74.06 -5.55 6.87
N ALA A 663 -75.38 -5.30 6.74
CA ALA A 663 -76.45 -6.28 6.66
C ALA A 663 -77.32 -5.92 5.49
#